data_8eb4865515e60f7074de5ff256232f03
#
_entry.id   8eb4865515e60f7074de5ff256232f03
#
_cell.length_a   1.000
_cell.length_b   1.000
_cell.length_c   1.000
_cell.angle_alpha   90.00
_cell.angle_beta   90.00
_cell.angle_gamma   90.00
#
_symmetry.space_group_name_H-M   'P 1'
#
loop_
_entity.id
_entity.type
_entity.pdbx_description
1 polymer ?
#
loop_
_entity_poly.entity_id
_entity_poly.type
_entity_poly.pdbx_seq_one_letter_code
_entity_poly.pdbx_strand_id
1 'polypeptide(L)'
;MKKAICALLSLFLLFGTLTLPALAAQDGEGTGTLPVSGEPEPPTDEPPTEDAAPDFAVLPFDDETTLIRPWRSELSGEWVLFLPAGADLTALTVETGADALLLGGTELHGGDKTDLLQPDAVLPLQIGERELTLRVLASENLPSVFISTESGSLDYIHADKSHKEKGRITTVENGEVTLSDAELKQIKGRGNSTWNYEKKPYNIKFDKKTGLLGMEKAKKWSLLASYVDQSLLRNPLATYLSNAMGLYFTPDYRWADLYVNGEYQGNYLIYESVEVGETRVDIHDLAADNEEANPDVDDLEDLPQVGTGPDGAVEDGYVFGSRKWIDIPNDPATIDGGYLLELEYRNRYPDELSGFVSKRGQCVVLKAPECASEWEVAYISSFYNEAEEALYAPDGRNSLGRHYSEYFDLPSLARMYILEEYAAEYDCGISSNYFYKDADSGLLVASPIWDFDIAFGRTDVVYDDMWLRDPAIWFANMRFERSGANGVTVVQPTVFNLVYRSAEFRQLVRETWQSYRELFAPANLTAEIDAMAGRIEASAVMDAIRWDLHRTTASDTTRAKVREQIGAVRSYVTGRTPALNRGFSENAALLYYEPNGAVGFMSHNAISAIGDAVTLYGDSRGKTIRLKAPEAGLSLLGWCEDPNGDGPVYAPGDRLTLQRQVTTLYAIWGVAPAVVEHTALLGDVDRDGQISAADARLALRAAVGLEVFAEKTDAPRFLLADLDGDKTITASDARLILRAAVGLDDLEGKTVTFTEPETPDEPENPENPENPSDPENPSDPENPSDPENPNDPENPSDPENPSDPENPSDPENPENPENPENPENPENPSDPEKPENPENPVEPTADQEG
;
A
#
# COMPACT_ATOMS: atom_id res chain seq x y z
N MET A 1 30.93 7.73 -5.65
CA MET A 1 31.22 6.30 -5.84
C MET A 1 30.48 5.42 -4.81
N LYS A 2 30.41 5.76 -3.53
CA LYS A 2 29.62 5.01 -2.52
C LYS A 2 28.11 5.01 -2.77
N LYS A 3 27.52 6.08 -3.31
CA LYS A 3 26.07 6.14 -3.66
C LYS A 3 25.64 5.22 -4.81
N ALA A 4 26.54 4.86 -5.70
CA ALA A 4 26.28 3.89 -6.77
C ALA A 4 26.29 2.43 -6.26
N ILE A 5 26.96 2.17 -5.16
CA ILE A 5 27.07 0.84 -4.54
C ILE A 5 25.82 0.53 -3.72
N CYS A 6 25.24 1.51 -3.01
CA CYS A 6 23.99 1.30 -2.26
C CYS A 6 22.78 1.11 -3.20
N ALA A 7 22.71 1.83 -4.32
CA ALA A 7 21.65 1.63 -5.33
C ALA A 7 21.75 0.27 -6.04
N LEU A 8 22.97 -0.29 -6.19
CA LEU A 8 23.18 -1.61 -6.76
C LEU A 8 22.87 -2.74 -5.76
N LEU A 9 23.09 -2.52 -4.47
CA LEU A 9 22.73 -3.50 -3.43
C LEU A 9 21.21 -3.60 -3.17
N SER A 10 20.50 -2.48 -3.29
CA SER A 10 19.03 -2.49 -3.20
C SER A 10 18.36 -3.15 -4.42
N LEU A 11 19.03 -3.15 -5.57
CA LEU A 11 18.54 -3.82 -6.77
C LEU A 11 18.79 -5.34 -6.76
N PHE A 12 19.77 -5.81 -5.95
CA PHE A 12 20.10 -7.24 -5.85
C PHE A 12 19.21 -8.01 -4.86
N LEU A 13 18.49 -7.31 -3.96
CA LEU A 13 17.55 -7.94 -3.03
C LEU A 13 16.17 -8.20 -3.66
N LEU A 14 15.94 -7.73 -4.89
CA LEU A 14 14.70 -7.96 -5.64
C LEU A 14 14.77 -9.09 -6.67
N PHE A 15 15.98 -9.66 -6.90
CA PHE A 15 16.15 -10.75 -7.87
C PHE A 15 17.12 -11.80 -7.32
N GLY A 16 16.56 -12.91 -6.90
CA GLY A 16 17.09 -14.26 -6.86
C GLY A 16 18.52 -14.48 -6.41
N THR A 17 18.65 -15.33 -5.43
CA THR A 17 19.86 -16.01 -4.96
C THR A 17 20.68 -16.58 -6.11
N LEU A 18 21.85 -16.00 -6.35
CA LEU A 18 22.92 -16.64 -7.12
C LEU A 18 23.70 -17.57 -6.17
N THR A 19 23.55 -18.85 -6.34
CA THR A 19 24.38 -19.87 -5.70
C THR A 19 25.82 -19.73 -6.16
N LEU A 20 26.71 -19.38 -5.25
CA LEU A 20 28.15 -19.50 -5.42
C LEU A 20 28.57 -20.96 -5.18
N PRO A 21 29.48 -21.54 -6.00
CA PRO A 21 29.98 -22.91 -5.75
C PRO A 21 30.84 -22.94 -4.51
N ALA A 22 30.61 -23.96 -3.69
CA ALA A 22 31.42 -24.26 -2.52
C ALA A 22 32.87 -24.53 -2.89
N LEU A 23 33.79 -23.75 -2.33
CA LEU A 23 35.21 -24.15 -2.32
C LEU A 23 35.45 -25.12 -1.14
N ALA A 24 35.95 -26.27 -1.46
CA ALA A 24 36.31 -27.31 -0.51
C ALA A 24 37.35 -26.82 0.51
N ALA A 25 37.06 -27.04 1.78
CA ALA A 25 38.03 -26.88 2.85
C ALA A 25 39.08 -28.02 2.81
N GLN A 26 40.35 -27.67 2.85
CA GLN A 26 41.42 -28.60 3.15
C GLN A 26 41.66 -28.62 4.65
N ASP A 27 41.66 -29.82 5.20
CA ASP A 27 41.99 -30.12 6.58
C ASP A 27 43.42 -29.69 6.95
N GLY A 28 43.54 -29.03 8.08
CA GLY A 28 44.83 -28.74 8.71
C GLY A 28 44.67 -28.71 10.23
N GLU A 29 45.01 -29.85 10.87
CA GLU A 29 45.10 -29.95 12.33
C GLU A 29 46.12 -28.94 12.91
N GLY A 30 45.72 -28.15 13.88
CA GLY A 30 46.57 -27.31 14.66
C GLY A 30 45.98 -27.04 16.05
N THR A 31 46.39 -27.89 17.00
CA THR A 31 46.11 -27.67 18.43
C THR A 31 46.81 -26.41 18.93
N GLY A 32 46.06 -25.40 19.23
CA GLY A 32 46.51 -24.18 19.91
C GLY A 32 45.59 -23.83 21.03
N THR A 33 46.05 -24.04 22.27
CA THR A 33 45.45 -23.59 23.52
C THR A 33 45.23 -22.10 23.53
N LEU A 34 43.98 -21.66 23.82
CA LEU A 34 43.65 -20.27 24.11
C LEU A 34 44.27 -19.84 25.46
N PRO A 35 44.92 -18.67 25.56
CA PRO A 35 45.33 -18.16 26.83
C PRO A 35 44.17 -17.59 27.60
N VAL A 36 44.07 -17.95 28.85
CA VAL A 36 43.14 -17.48 29.86
C VAL A 36 43.60 -16.11 30.34
N SER A 37 42.65 -15.20 30.50
CA SER A 37 42.60 -13.99 31.32
C SER A 37 43.85 -13.06 31.25
N GLY A 38 43.74 -12.00 30.46
CA GLY A 38 44.43 -10.75 30.74
C GLY A 38 43.54 -9.87 31.66
N GLU A 39 44.10 -9.39 32.74
CA GLU A 39 43.53 -8.29 33.54
C GLU A 39 43.33 -7.08 32.60
N PRO A 40 42.29 -6.25 32.84
CA PRO A 40 42.11 -5.05 32.04
C PRO A 40 43.33 -4.12 32.21
N GLU A 41 43.93 -3.76 31.07
CA GLU A 41 44.99 -2.75 31.07
C GLU A 41 44.40 -1.44 31.65
N PRO A 42 45.20 -0.67 32.42
CA PRO A 42 44.78 0.61 32.93
C PRO A 42 44.48 1.53 31.72
N PRO A 43 43.53 2.46 31.86
CA PRO A 43 43.19 3.39 30.79
C PRO A 43 44.42 4.13 30.32
N THR A 44 44.70 4.07 29.04
CA THR A 44 45.74 4.88 28.41
C THR A 44 45.28 6.32 28.41
N ASP A 45 46.10 7.24 28.96
CA ASP A 45 45.95 8.70 28.87
C ASP A 45 46.18 9.18 27.42
N GLU A 46 45.44 8.68 26.46
CA GLU A 46 45.36 9.33 25.15
C GLU A 46 44.37 10.51 25.24
N PRO A 47 44.73 11.67 24.73
CA PRO A 47 43.82 12.81 24.73
C PRO A 47 42.57 12.42 23.97
N PRO A 48 41.35 12.80 24.45
CA PRO A 48 40.09 12.43 23.79
C PRO A 48 40.13 12.92 22.34
N THR A 49 39.73 12.02 21.42
CA THR A 49 39.60 12.35 19.99
C THR A 49 38.59 13.50 19.85
N GLU A 50 38.70 14.30 18.79
CA GLU A 50 37.77 15.42 18.50
C GLU A 50 36.31 14.92 18.43
N ASP A 51 36.13 13.62 18.16
CA ASP A 51 34.82 12.98 17.98
C ASP A 51 34.25 12.40 19.30
N ALA A 52 34.99 12.37 20.38
CA ALA A 52 34.48 11.87 21.66
C ALA A 52 33.37 12.78 22.21
N ALA A 53 32.27 12.18 22.76
CA ALA A 53 31.23 12.97 23.39
C ALA A 53 31.78 13.93 24.46
N PRO A 54 31.26 15.16 24.51
CA PRO A 54 31.67 16.10 25.57
C PRO A 54 31.20 15.63 26.93
N ASP A 55 31.98 15.85 27.95
CA ASP A 55 31.58 15.66 29.33
C ASP A 55 30.64 16.81 29.74
N PHE A 56 29.46 16.80 29.15
CA PHE A 56 28.40 17.77 29.33
C PHE A 56 27.03 17.10 29.13
N ALA A 57 26.16 17.33 30.06
CA ALA A 57 24.75 16.91 29.98
C ALA A 57 23.87 17.92 30.71
N VAL A 58 22.56 17.77 30.59
CA VAL A 58 21.57 18.56 31.31
C VAL A 58 20.47 17.69 31.91
N LEU A 59 19.95 18.11 33.05
CA LEU A 59 18.72 17.56 33.65
C LEU A 59 17.60 18.59 33.41
N PRO A 60 16.67 18.31 32.50
CA PRO A 60 15.58 19.23 32.18
C PRO A 60 14.47 19.23 33.26
N PHE A 61 14.35 18.12 34.02
CA PHE A 61 13.32 17.95 35.05
C PHE A 61 13.98 17.43 36.31
N ASP A 62 14.39 18.04 37.25
CA ASP A 62 15.03 17.64 38.51
C ASP A 62 14.92 16.12 38.88
N ASP A 63 15.03 15.22 37.87
CA ASP A 63 14.97 13.77 37.93
C ASP A 63 16.15 13.19 37.13
N GLU A 64 17.05 12.47 37.82
CA GLU A 64 18.27 11.89 37.23
C GLU A 64 18.01 10.96 36.04
N THR A 65 16.81 10.36 35.94
CA THR A 65 16.42 9.50 34.83
C THR A 65 16.14 10.25 33.54
N THR A 66 16.08 11.59 33.60
CA THR A 66 15.82 12.49 32.46
C THR A 66 17.05 13.14 31.88
N LEU A 67 18.26 12.65 32.24
CA LEU A 67 19.53 13.18 31.73
C LEU A 67 19.58 13.20 30.21
N ILE A 68 20.04 14.32 29.62
CA ILE A 68 20.19 14.50 28.17
C ILE A 68 21.63 14.91 27.85
N ARG A 69 22.20 14.28 26.83
CA ARG A 69 23.50 14.56 26.26
C ARG A 69 23.39 15.16 24.87
N PRO A 70 24.30 16.05 24.46
CA PRO A 70 24.31 16.52 23.09
C PRO A 70 24.74 15.41 22.12
N TRP A 71 24.14 15.45 20.92
CA TRP A 71 24.49 14.61 19.80
C TRP A 71 25.34 15.40 18.79
N ARG A 72 26.32 14.77 18.13
CA ARG A 72 27.14 15.39 17.10
C ARG A 72 26.58 15.19 15.72
N SER A 73 26.31 16.25 15.00
CA SER A 73 25.97 16.21 13.60
C SER A 73 27.18 15.89 12.72
N GLU A 74 27.18 14.82 12.00
CA GLU A 74 28.22 14.49 11.01
C GLU A 74 28.25 15.50 9.86
N LEU A 75 27.09 16.11 9.57
CA LEU A 75 26.92 17.04 8.47
C LEU A 75 27.63 18.39 8.73
N SER A 76 27.43 18.96 9.92
CA SER A 76 27.92 20.29 10.27
C SER A 76 29.11 20.25 11.23
N GLY A 77 29.35 19.14 11.93
CA GLY A 77 30.29 19.00 13.01
C GLY A 77 29.86 19.68 14.31
N GLU A 78 28.70 20.33 14.33
CA GLU A 78 28.13 20.95 15.54
C GLU A 78 27.60 19.88 16.49
N TRP A 79 27.66 20.17 17.77
CA TRP A 79 26.94 19.42 18.80
C TRP A 79 25.55 20.02 18.95
N VAL A 80 24.53 19.17 19.00
CA VAL A 80 23.13 19.57 19.07
C VAL A 80 22.55 19.01 20.37
N LEU A 81 21.99 19.88 21.20
CA LEU A 81 21.25 19.53 22.38
C LEU A 81 19.75 19.60 22.05
N PHE A 82 19.04 18.49 22.23
CA PHE A 82 17.61 18.39 21.99
C PHE A 82 16.85 18.41 23.32
N LEU A 83 16.19 19.52 23.60
CA LEU A 83 15.45 19.71 24.86
C LEU A 83 14.00 19.25 24.73
N PRO A 84 13.44 18.57 25.74
CA PRO A 84 12.03 18.14 25.78
C PRO A 84 11.09 19.30 26.02
N ALA A 85 9.84 19.16 25.63
CA ALA A 85 8.81 20.12 25.96
C ALA A 85 8.53 20.16 27.48
N GLY A 86 8.22 21.34 27.98
CA GLY A 86 7.92 21.57 29.40
C GLY A 86 9.11 21.67 30.32
N ALA A 87 10.34 21.60 29.79
CA ALA A 87 11.56 21.90 30.59
C ALA A 87 11.59 23.38 31.04
N ASP A 88 12.03 23.64 32.25
CA ASP A 88 12.25 25.02 32.73
C ASP A 88 13.53 25.60 32.13
N LEU A 89 13.40 26.23 30.99
CA LEU A 89 14.51 26.83 30.25
C LEU A 89 15.19 28.00 31.00
N THR A 90 14.67 28.44 32.15
CA THR A 90 15.27 29.47 33.00
C THR A 90 16.16 28.88 34.07
N ALA A 91 16.14 27.56 34.28
CA ALA A 91 16.85 26.94 35.39
C ALA A 91 17.26 25.48 35.09
N LEU A 92 17.73 25.19 33.86
CA LEU A 92 18.25 23.88 33.48
C LEU A 92 19.49 23.52 34.31
N THR A 93 19.51 22.31 34.91
CA THR A 93 20.66 21.86 35.70
C THR A 93 21.72 21.29 34.78
N VAL A 94 22.94 21.77 34.88
CA VAL A 94 24.12 21.29 34.14
C VAL A 94 24.75 20.11 34.87
N GLU A 95 25.12 19.09 34.13
CA GLU A 95 25.87 17.93 34.62
C GLU A 95 27.18 17.79 33.86
N THR A 96 28.28 17.69 34.60
CA THR A 96 29.64 17.51 34.09
C THR A 96 30.51 16.85 35.14
N GLY A 97 31.43 15.97 34.75
CA GLY A 97 32.51 15.44 35.61
C GLY A 97 33.76 16.32 35.57
N ALA A 98 33.82 17.37 34.73
CA ALA A 98 34.89 18.34 34.74
C ALA A 98 34.77 19.29 35.93
N ASP A 99 35.92 19.82 36.43
CA ASP A 99 35.91 20.80 37.52
C ASP A 99 35.07 22.03 37.18
N ALA A 100 35.13 22.51 35.94
CA ALA A 100 34.29 23.57 35.38
C ALA A 100 34.22 23.48 33.85
N LEU A 101 33.22 24.12 33.25
CA LEU A 101 33.08 24.34 31.81
C LEU A 101 32.71 25.82 31.54
N LEU A 102 32.95 26.29 30.30
CA LEU A 102 32.50 27.61 29.87
C LEU A 102 31.40 27.43 28.82
N LEU A 103 30.18 27.88 29.11
CA LEU A 103 29.05 27.88 28.19
C LEU A 103 28.68 29.31 27.82
N GLY A 104 28.82 29.68 26.55
CA GLY A 104 28.57 31.07 26.14
C GLY A 104 29.47 32.10 26.83
N GLY A 105 30.62 31.67 27.35
CA GLY A 105 31.53 32.48 28.12
C GLY A 105 31.24 32.56 29.64
N THR A 106 30.19 31.89 30.12
CA THR A 106 29.85 31.76 31.55
C THR A 106 30.47 30.48 32.08
N GLU A 107 31.19 30.57 33.20
CA GLU A 107 31.73 29.40 33.93
C GLU A 107 30.64 28.72 34.72
N LEU A 108 30.50 27.39 34.54
CA LEU A 108 29.51 26.53 35.16
C LEU A 108 30.15 25.26 35.71
N HIS A 109 29.60 24.74 36.78
CA HIS A 109 30.02 23.50 37.46
C HIS A 109 28.86 22.49 37.43
N GLY A 110 29.12 21.21 37.67
CA GLY A 110 28.09 20.21 37.87
C GLY A 110 27.12 20.59 38.99
N GLY A 111 25.82 20.55 38.72
CA GLY A 111 24.74 20.99 39.62
C GLY A 111 24.35 22.46 39.48
N ASP A 112 25.09 23.28 38.72
CA ASP A 112 24.71 24.68 38.47
C ASP A 112 23.49 24.77 37.56
N LYS A 113 22.64 25.77 37.80
CA LYS A 113 21.50 26.08 36.94
C LYS A 113 21.84 27.15 35.91
N THR A 114 21.34 27.02 34.69
CA THR A 114 21.60 27.96 33.61
C THR A 114 20.33 28.31 32.83
N ASP A 115 20.26 29.55 32.34
CA ASP A 115 19.23 30.04 31.40
C ASP A 115 19.80 30.30 29.98
N LEU A 116 21.04 29.89 29.73
CA LEU A 116 21.71 30.13 28.45
C LEU A 116 21.19 29.21 27.32
N LEU A 117 20.63 28.04 27.67
CA LEU A 117 20.21 27.02 26.72
C LEU A 117 18.82 27.31 26.16
N GLN A 118 18.67 28.39 25.41
CA GLN A 118 17.41 28.80 24.78
C GLN A 118 17.24 28.15 23.41
N PRO A 119 16.00 27.90 22.93
CA PRO A 119 15.76 27.37 21.61
C PRO A 119 16.43 28.15 20.49
N ASP A 120 17.01 27.49 19.52
CA ASP A 120 17.78 28.00 18.38
C ASP A 120 19.08 28.73 18.78
N ALA A 121 19.49 28.75 20.06
CA ALA A 121 20.77 29.28 20.49
C ALA A 121 21.94 28.47 19.90
N VAL A 122 23.00 29.17 19.50
CA VAL A 122 24.27 28.57 19.08
C VAL A 122 25.34 29.16 19.97
N LEU A 123 25.91 28.32 20.82
CA LEU A 123 26.79 28.75 21.92
C LEU A 123 28.16 28.08 21.79
N PRO A 124 29.27 28.79 22.08
CA PRO A 124 30.54 28.14 22.33
C PRO A 124 30.48 27.38 23.66
N LEU A 125 30.92 26.13 23.63
CA LEU A 125 31.09 25.28 24.81
C LEU A 125 32.54 24.88 24.91
N GLN A 126 33.20 25.27 26.00
CA GLN A 126 34.59 24.90 26.28
C GLN A 126 34.66 23.99 27.50
N ILE A 127 35.31 22.83 27.37
CA ILE A 127 35.56 21.87 28.44
C ILE A 127 37.04 21.53 28.43
N GLY A 128 37.74 22.01 29.43
CA GLY A 128 39.23 21.97 29.44
C GLY A 128 39.83 22.73 28.25
N GLU A 129 40.59 22.04 27.39
CA GLU A 129 41.18 22.60 26.18
C GLU A 129 40.32 22.49 24.93
N ARG A 130 39.16 21.74 25.00
CA ARG A 130 38.25 21.54 23.87
C ARG A 130 37.31 22.72 23.73
N GLU A 131 37.25 23.28 22.51
CA GLU A 131 36.25 24.26 22.12
C GLU A 131 35.28 23.64 21.14
N LEU A 132 33.97 23.70 21.43
CA LEU A 132 32.88 23.09 20.68
C LEU A 132 31.81 24.13 20.36
N THR A 133 31.05 23.90 19.34
CA THR A 133 29.82 24.67 19.05
C THR A 133 28.62 23.84 19.47
N LEU A 134 27.81 24.36 20.37
CA LEU A 134 26.58 23.75 20.86
C LEU A 134 25.38 24.50 20.27
N ARG A 135 24.55 23.82 19.52
CA ARG A 135 23.23 24.26 19.05
C ARG A 135 22.15 23.70 19.96
N VAL A 136 21.18 24.49 20.32
CA VAL A 136 20.07 24.08 21.16
C VAL A 136 18.78 24.03 20.31
N LEU A 137 18.08 22.92 20.35
CA LEU A 137 16.75 22.76 19.80
C LEU A 137 15.80 22.32 20.91
N ALA A 138 14.55 22.75 20.86
CA ALA A 138 13.55 22.38 21.86
C ALA A 138 12.26 21.92 21.22
N SER A 139 11.68 20.89 21.79
CA SER A 139 10.36 20.39 21.47
C SER A 139 9.28 21.28 22.07
N GLU A 140 8.09 21.22 21.47
CA GLU A 140 6.87 21.87 21.95
C GLU A 140 5.73 20.85 21.97
N ASN A 141 4.88 20.94 22.96
CA ASN A 141 3.60 20.23 23.04
C ASN A 141 3.62 18.67 23.06
N LEU A 142 4.76 18.01 22.94
CA LEU A 142 4.83 16.56 22.97
C LEU A 142 5.34 16.05 24.32
N PRO A 143 4.81 14.88 24.79
CA PRO A 143 5.43 14.17 25.89
C PRO A 143 6.82 13.67 25.51
N SER A 144 7.61 13.36 26.52
CA SER A 144 8.94 12.76 26.38
C SER A 144 9.01 11.41 27.07
N VAL A 145 9.73 10.49 26.46
CA VAL A 145 9.98 9.15 26.97
C VAL A 145 11.48 8.95 27.11
N PHE A 146 11.93 8.66 28.32
CA PHE A 146 13.32 8.37 28.65
C PHE A 146 13.46 6.90 28.97
N ILE A 147 14.36 6.20 28.28
CA ILE A 147 14.67 4.79 28.50
C ILE A 147 16.15 4.66 28.83
N SER A 148 16.47 3.90 29.86
CA SER A 148 17.83 3.42 30.12
C SER A 148 17.86 1.91 29.94
N THR A 149 18.86 1.41 29.16
CA THR A 149 19.10 -0.03 29.01
C THR A 149 20.09 -0.52 30.06
N GLU A 150 20.06 -1.81 30.38
CA GLU A 150 20.98 -2.42 31.37
C GLU A 150 22.45 -2.25 30.95
N SER A 151 22.75 -2.35 29.65
CA SER A 151 24.10 -2.15 29.11
C SER A 151 24.52 -0.69 29.02
N GLY A 152 23.59 0.26 29.07
CA GLY A 152 23.84 1.68 28.81
C GLY A 152 24.09 2.01 27.33
N SER A 153 23.88 1.07 26.41
CA SER A 153 24.05 1.24 24.97
C SER A 153 22.93 0.56 24.19
N LEU A 154 22.65 1.05 22.96
CA LEU A 154 21.77 0.37 22.00
C LEU A 154 22.56 -0.57 21.06
N ASP A 155 23.88 -0.63 21.15
CA ASP A 155 24.74 -1.35 20.21
C ASP A 155 24.40 -2.84 20.12
N TYR A 156 24.11 -3.48 21.25
CA TYR A 156 23.74 -4.90 21.29
C TYR A 156 22.41 -5.17 20.57
N ILE A 157 21.41 -4.30 20.79
CA ILE A 157 20.11 -4.39 20.11
C ILE A 157 20.27 -4.08 18.61
N HIS A 158 21.10 -3.10 18.26
CA HIS A 158 21.35 -2.73 16.86
C HIS A 158 22.14 -3.81 16.10
N ALA A 159 23.01 -4.55 16.78
CA ALA A 159 23.77 -5.66 16.21
C ALA A 159 22.88 -6.88 15.95
N ASP A 160 21.90 -7.12 16.83
CA ASP A 160 20.93 -8.22 16.72
C ASP A 160 19.54 -7.75 17.14
N LYS A 161 18.62 -7.60 16.15
CA LYS A 161 17.22 -7.18 16.39
C LYS A 161 16.49 -8.03 17.44
N SER A 162 16.86 -9.30 17.56
CA SER A 162 16.25 -10.25 18.51
C SER A 162 16.80 -10.12 19.94
N HIS A 163 17.94 -9.43 20.09
CA HIS A 163 18.55 -9.21 21.41
C HIS A 163 17.59 -8.48 22.34
N LYS A 164 17.41 -9.03 23.54
CA LYS A 164 16.50 -8.54 24.56
C LYS A 164 17.31 -7.99 25.72
N GLU A 165 17.14 -6.74 26.07
CA GLU A 165 17.71 -6.14 27.28
C GLU A 165 16.62 -5.74 28.27
N LYS A 166 16.97 -5.77 29.56
CA LYS A 166 16.18 -5.07 30.58
C LYS A 166 16.46 -3.58 30.50
N GLY A 167 15.55 -2.81 31.09
CA GLY A 167 15.74 -1.35 31.13
C GLY A 167 14.83 -0.72 32.17
N ARG A 168 14.83 0.61 32.14
CA ARG A 168 13.93 1.45 32.95
C ARG A 168 13.34 2.52 32.06
N ILE A 169 12.15 2.99 32.41
CA ILE A 169 11.45 4.01 31.64
C ILE A 169 10.88 5.09 32.54
N THR A 170 11.04 6.33 32.11
CA THR A 170 10.42 7.53 32.71
C THR A 170 9.63 8.25 31.61
N THR A 171 8.40 8.69 31.92
CA THR A 171 7.61 9.52 31.01
C THR A 171 7.30 10.87 31.60
N VAL A 172 7.35 11.89 30.77
CA VAL A 172 7.08 13.28 31.16
C VAL A 172 6.02 13.86 30.24
N GLU A 173 4.98 14.44 30.85
CA GLU A 173 3.89 15.11 30.15
C GLU A 173 3.70 16.51 30.72
N ASN A 174 3.69 17.53 29.84
CA ASN A 174 3.56 18.94 30.24
C ASN A 174 4.56 19.39 31.34
N GLY A 175 5.76 18.83 31.33
CA GLY A 175 6.81 19.13 32.33
C GLY A 175 6.68 18.36 33.66
N GLU A 176 5.68 17.49 33.77
CA GLU A 176 5.49 16.65 34.96
C GLU A 176 5.86 15.19 34.69
N VAL A 177 6.60 14.57 35.59
CA VAL A 177 6.94 13.14 35.51
C VAL A 177 5.70 12.33 35.85
N THR A 178 5.14 11.62 34.82
CA THR A 178 3.92 10.83 34.96
C THR A 178 4.17 9.35 35.26
N LEU A 179 5.34 8.85 34.88
CA LEU A 179 5.86 7.54 35.25
C LEU A 179 7.35 7.70 35.53
N SER A 180 7.81 7.38 36.73
CA SER A 180 9.23 7.53 37.11
C SER A 180 9.88 6.17 37.27
N ASP A 181 11.01 6.00 36.61
CA ASP A 181 11.97 4.92 36.79
C ASP A 181 11.33 3.50 36.86
N ALA A 182 10.31 3.26 36.02
CA ALA A 182 9.60 1.98 36.00
C ALA A 182 10.44 0.90 35.29
N GLU A 183 10.38 -0.32 35.85
CA GLU A 183 11.16 -1.45 35.28
C GLU A 183 10.55 -1.94 33.97
N LEU A 184 11.40 -2.04 32.94
CA LEU A 184 11.13 -2.75 31.70
C LEU A 184 11.69 -4.18 31.79
N LYS A 185 10.83 -5.16 31.64
CA LYS A 185 11.25 -6.57 31.49
C LYS A 185 12.14 -6.72 30.27
N GLN A 186 11.84 -5.94 29.21
CA GLN A 186 12.51 -6.07 27.94
C GLN A 186 12.38 -4.81 27.09
N ILE A 187 13.49 -4.45 26.42
CA ILE A 187 13.51 -3.67 25.18
C ILE A 187 14.22 -4.47 24.10
N LYS A 188 13.70 -4.49 22.87
CA LYS A 188 14.31 -5.15 21.70
C LYS A 188 13.98 -4.41 20.40
N GLY A 189 14.73 -4.69 19.35
CA GLY A 189 14.40 -4.23 18.00
C GLY A 189 13.08 -4.82 17.48
N ARG A 190 12.43 -4.10 16.56
CA ARG A 190 11.23 -4.54 15.84
C ARG A 190 11.24 -4.15 14.37
N GLY A 191 10.23 -4.60 13.65
CA GLY A 191 10.01 -4.28 12.24
C GLY A 191 10.81 -5.19 11.31
N ASN A 192 10.42 -5.18 10.04
CA ASN A 192 11.04 -5.94 8.97
C ASN A 192 11.90 -5.02 8.10
N SER A 193 11.31 -4.41 7.07
CA SER A 193 11.98 -3.43 6.22
C SER A 193 12.45 -2.19 7.01
N THR A 194 11.66 -1.75 7.99
CA THR A 194 11.96 -0.59 8.82
C THR A 194 13.20 -0.77 9.70
N TRP A 195 13.57 -2.01 10.04
CA TRP A 195 14.80 -2.28 10.77
C TRP A 195 16.08 -1.96 9.98
N ASN A 196 16.01 -1.91 8.65
CA ASN A 196 17.16 -1.63 7.80
C ASN A 196 17.50 -0.12 7.68
N TYR A 197 16.64 0.75 8.20
CA TYR A 197 16.89 2.19 8.20
C TYR A 197 17.76 2.61 9.39
N GLU A 198 18.28 3.83 9.36
CA GLU A 198 19.14 4.37 10.42
C GLU A 198 18.37 4.53 11.74
N LYS A 199 17.20 5.13 11.70
CA LYS A 199 16.29 5.27 12.84
C LYS A 199 15.54 3.96 13.07
N LYS A 200 15.86 3.29 14.18
CA LYS A 200 15.34 1.93 14.49
C LYS A 200 14.06 2.00 15.32
N PRO A 201 13.04 1.18 14.98
CA PRO A 201 11.89 0.97 15.85
C PRO A 201 12.17 -0.09 16.92
N TYR A 202 11.45 0.02 18.08
CA TYR A 202 11.62 -0.88 19.21
C TYR A 202 10.29 -1.42 19.71
N ASN A 203 10.35 -2.59 20.37
CA ASN A 203 9.29 -3.08 21.26
C ASN A 203 9.76 -3.06 22.71
N ILE A 204 8.90 -2.61 23.61
CA ILE A 204 9.12 -2.68 25.05
C ILE A 204 8.06 -3.58 25.71
N LYS A 205 8.44 -4.24 26.82
CA LYS A 205 7.55 -5.12 27.58
C LYS A 205 7.74 -4.89 29.06
N PHE A 206 6.65 -4.69 29.76
CA PHE A 206 6.59 -4.65 31.22
C PHE A 206 6.28 -6.03 31.81
N ASP A 207 6.64 -6.27 33.06
CA ASP A 207 6.17 -7.45 33.78
C ASP A 207 4.67 -7.39 34.06
N LYS A 208 4.16 -6.20 34.38
CA LYS A 208 2.75 -5.93 34.68
C LYS A 208 2.16 -4.97 33.70
N LYS A 209 0.83 -5.09 33.48
CA LYS A 209 0.10 -4.12 32.65
C LYS A 209 0.35 -2.70 33.16
N THR A 210 0.98 -1.85 32.38
CA THR A 210 1.36 -0.46 32.68
C THR A 210 0.81 0.45 31.61
N GLY A 211 0.14 1.54 31.98
CA GLY A 211 -0.30 2.58 31.06
C GLY A 211 0.86 3.51 30.72
N LEU A 212 0.91 3.96 29.49
CA LEU A 212 1.87 4.96 29.02
C LEU A 212 1.13 6.17 28.45
N LEU A 213 1.53 7.37 28.86
CA LEU A 213 1.05 8.63 28.29
C LEU A 213 -0.48 8.72 28.22
N GLY A 214 -1.15 8.28 29.28
CA GLY A 214 -2.61 8.29 29.40
C GLY A 214 -3.36 7.24 28.60
N MET A 215 -2.67 6.33 27.89
CA MET A 215 -3.28 5.18 27.20
C MET A 215 -3.56 4.03 28.17
N GLU A 216 -4.44 3.13 27.75
CA GLU A 216 -4.87 1.97 28.54
C GLU A 216 -3.71 1.01 28.84
N LYS A 217 -3.81 0.33 30.01
CA LYS A 217 -2.73 -0.50 30.53
C LYS A 217 -2.50 -1.77 29.70
N ALA A 218 -1.27 -1.96 29.23
CA ALA A 218 -0.82 -3.18 28.57
C ALA A 218 0.57 -3.61 29.03
N LYS A 219 0.96 -4.82 28.68
CA LYS A 219 2.32 -5.30 28.91
C LYS A 219 3.27 -4.92 27.78
N LYS A 220 2.81 -4.94 26.53
CA LYS A 220 3.62 -4.69 25.32
C LYS A 220 3.26 -3.35 24.70
N TRP A 221 4.28 -2.66 24.18
CA TRP A 221 4.15 -1.41 23.46
C TRP A 221 5.11 -1.38 22.29
N SER A 222 4.70 -0.77 21.18
CA SER A 222 5.52 -0.58 20.00
C SER A 222 5.95 0.88 19.90
N LEU A 223 7.24 1.11 19.72
CA LEU A 223 7.84 2.41 19.46
C LEU A 223 8.15 2.50 17.99
N LEU A 224 7.24 3.10 17.20
CA LEU A 224 7.38 3.20 15.75
C LEU A 224 8.25 4.40 15.40
N ALA A 225 9.28 4.15 14.61
CA ALA A 225 10.27 5.16 14.25
C ALA A 225 9.79 6.17 13.19
N SER A 226 8.79 5.83 12.38
CA SER A 226 8.23 6.64 11.27
C SER A 226 9.32 7.21 10.33
N TYR A 227 10.46 6.54 10.19
CA TYR A 227 11.58 7.03 9.36
C TYR A 227 11.21 7.20 7.90
N VAL A 228 10.37 6.33 7.41
CA VAL A 228 9.89 6.33 6.04
C VAL A 228 8.76 7.34 5.81
N ASP A 229 8.02 7.70 6.84
CA ASP A 229 7.00 8.74 6.81
C ASP A 229 7.55 10.07 7.34
N GLN A 230 8.22 10.84 6.49
CA GLN A 230 8.76 12.14 6.89
C GLN A 230 7.70 13.21 7.22
N SER A 231 6.42 12.91 7.01
CA SER A 231 5.33 13.76 7.52
C SER A 231 4.98 13.45 8.97
N LEU A 232 5.30 12.26 9.47
CA LEU A 232 4.93 11.70 10.78
C LEU A 232 3.41 11.62 11.02
N LEU A 233 2.58 11.72 9.96
CA LEU A 233 1.13 11.86 10.07
C LEU A 233 0.34 10.67 9.52
N ARG A 234 0.94 9.77 8.72
CA ARG A 234 0.17 8.76 7.96
C ARG A 234 -0.50 7.73 8.87
N ASN A 235 0.23 7.10 9.77
CA ASN A 235 -0.36 6.23 10.79
C ASN A 235 -1.37 6.97 11.68
N PRO A 236 -1.07 8.16 12.22
CA PRO A 236 -2.03 8.99 12.95
C PRO A 236 -3.32 9.31 12.18
N LEU A 237 -3.20 9.66 10.90
CA LEU A 237 -4.38 9.95 10.06
C LEU A 237 -5.22 8.70 9.81
N ALA A 238 -4.59 7.54 9.57
CA ALA A 238 -5.29 6.27 9.46
C ALA A 238 -6.03 5.91 10.75
N THR A 239 -5.37 6.08 11.91
CA THR A 239 -5.99 5.87 13.23
C THR A 239 -7.17 6.80 13.47
N TYR A 240 -7.04 8.08 13.10
CA TYR A 240 -8.15 9.04 13.18
C TYR A 240 -9.35 8.60 12.33
N LEU A 241 -9.12 8.22 11.08
CA LEU A 241 -10.16 7.76 10.16
C LEU A 241 -10.80 6.46 10.65
N SER A 242 -10.01 5.50 11.11
CA SER A 242 -10.45 4.22 11.63
C SER A 242 -11.39 4.40 12.83
N ASN A 243 -10.98 5.21 13.82
CA ASN A 243 -11.79 5.52 15.00
C ASN A 243 -13.09 6.24 14.61
N ALA A 244 -13.01 7.24 13.72
CA ALA A 244 -14.18 7.99 13.30
C ALA A 244 -15.17 7.16 12.48
N MET A 245 -14.70 6.14 11.75
CA MET A 245 -15.56 5.17 11.06
C MET A 245 -16.07 4.05 11.99
N GLY A 246 -15.57 3.97 13.22
CA GLY A 246 -15.97 2.94 14.16
C GLY A 246 -15.48 1.54 13.76
N LEU A 247 -14.28 1.42 13.22
CA LEU A 247 -13.56 0.16 13.12
C LEU A 247 -13.22 -0.33 14.53
N TYR A 248 -13.34 -1.63 14.74
CA TYR A 248 -13.14 -2.21 16.08
C TYR A 248 -11.65 -2.22 16.45
N PHE A 249 -11.36 -2.05 17.73
CA PHE A 249 -10.03 -2.24 18.31
C PHE A 249 -8.91 -1.48 17.60
N THR A 250 -9.23 -0.27 17.11
CA THR A 250 -8.23 0.61 16.49
C THR A 250 -7.13 0.92 17.52
N PRO A 251 -5.86 0.62 17.25
CA PRO A 251 -4.79 0.89 18.22
C PRO A 251 -4.66 2.38 18.51
N ASP A 252 -4.54 2.75 19.78
CA ASP A 252 -4.26 4.13 20.19
C ASP A 252 -2.75 4.42 20.13
N TYR A 253 -2.40 5.70 20.08
CA TYR A 253 -1.01 6.14 19.98
C TYR A 253 -0.78 7.48 20.66
N ARG A 254 0.48 7.76 20.97
CA ARG A 254 0.96 9.11 21.29
C ARG A 254 2.25 9.40 20.56
N TRP A 255 2.36 10.59 19.97
CA TRP A 255 3.68 11.08 19.59
C TRP A 255 4.47 11.38 20.84
N ALA A 256 5.74 11.03 20.85
CA ALA A 256 6.64 11.37 21.94
C ALA A 256 8.06 11.61 21.42
N ASP A 257 8.79 12.47 22.09
CA ASP A 257 10.23 12.60 21.93
C ASP A 257 10.93 11.51 22.72
N LEU A 258 11.64 10.61 22.05
CA LEU A 258 12.31 9.47 22.65
C LEU A 258 13.78 9.79 22.95
N TYR A 259 14.18 9.52 24.18
CA TYR A 259 15.56 9.56 24.65
C TYR A 259 15.94 8.16 25.14
N VAL A 260 17.09 7.64 24.71
CA VAL A 260 17.61 6.35 25.18
C VAL A 260 19.04 6.56 25.67
N ASN A 261 19.32 6.16 26.90
CA ASN A 261 20.61 6.34 27.57
C ASN A 261 21.13 7.79 27.54
N GLY A 262 20.19 8.74 27.57
CA GLY A 262 20.48 10.18 27.53
C GLY A 262 20.61 10.76 26.11
N GLU A 263 20.50 9.97 25.05
CA GLU A 263 20.57 10.44 23.67
C GLU A 263 19.19 10.56 23.05
N TYR A 264 18.93 11.69 22.38
CA TYR A 264 17.71 11.89 21.62
C TYR A 264 17.65 10.96 20.41
N GLN A 265 16.61 10.17 20.34
CA GLN A 265 16.38 9.22 19.24
C GLN A 265 15.38 9.73 18.19
N GLY A 266 14.72 10.86 18.45
CA GLY A 266 13.77 11.44 17.51
C GLY A 266 12.33 11.38 18.00
N ASN A 267 11.41 11.77 17.10
CA ASN A 267 9.98 11.62 17.30
C ASN A 267 9.56 10.16 17.05
N TYR A 268 8.85 9.57 17.99
CA TYR A 268 8.32 8.22 17.89
C TYR A 268 6.82 8.22 18.12
N LEU A 269 6.13 7.28 17.48
CA LEU A 269 4.78 6.91 17.89
C LEU A 269 4.90 5.83 18.96
N ILE A 270 4.49 6.13 20.17
CA ILE A 270 4.24 5.12 21.21
C ILE A 270 2.89 4.54 20.89
N TYR A 271 2.87 3.31 20.38
CA TYR A 271 1.73 2.72 19.73
C TYR A 271 1.28 1.45 20.47
N GLU A 272 0.00 1.25 20.57
CA GLU A 272 -0.57 0.01 21.12
C GLU A 272 -0.21 -1.16 20.20
N SER A 273 0.33 -2.23 20.78
CA SER A 273 0.60 -3.46 20.01
C SER A 273 -0.71 -4.15 19.65
N VAL A 274 -0.79 -4.70 18.42
CA VAL A 274 -1.91 -5.56 18.03
C VAL A 274 -1.74 -6.90 18.74
N GLU A 275 -2.56 -7.13 19.76
CA GLU A 275 -2.56 -8.36 20.56
C GLU A 275 -3.96 -8.58 21.14
N VAL A 276 -4.30 -9.83 21.51
CA VAL A 276 -5.53 -10.15 22.21
C VAL A 276 -5.45 -9.65 23.66
N GLY A 277 -6.50 -9.03 24.15
CA GLY A 277 -6.62 -8.56 25.51
C GLY A 277 -7.73 -7.54 25.70
N GLU A 278 -8.21 -7.42 26.93
CA GLU A 278 -9.34 -6.60 27.37
C GLU A 278 -9.29 -5.13 26.90
N THR A 279 -8.08 -4.57 26.71
CA THR A 279 -7.86 -3.18 26.26
C THR A 279 -7.21 -3.11 24.90
N ARG A 280 -7.21 -4.18 24.14
CA ARG A 280 -6.67 -4.32 22.78
C ARG A 280 -7.72 -4.97 21.88
N VAL A 281 -7.43 -6.10 21.26
CA VAL A 281 -8.43 -6.90 20.58
C VAL A 281 -9.17 -7.75 21.63
N ASP A 282 -10.30 -7.26 22.08
CA ASP A 282 -11.09 -7.85 23.16
C ASP A 282 -11.94 -9.01 22.64
N ILE A 283 -11.30 -10.13 22.43
CA ILE A 283 -11.89 -11.41 22.05
C ILE A 283 -11.41 -12.47 23.04
N HIS A 284 -11.97 -13.66 22.93
CA HIS A 284 -11.57 -14.79 23.75
C HIS A 284 -10.05 -15.02 23.66
N ASP A 285 -9.39 -15.23 24.81
CA ASP A 285 -7.93 -15.44 24.87
C ASP A 285 -7.59 -16.93 24.76
N LEU A 286 -7.64 -17.44 23.52
CA LEU A 286 -7.32 -18.83 23.22
C LEU A 286 -5.85 -19.18 23.51
N ALA A 287 -4.94 -18.20 23.49
CA ALA A 287 -3.56 -18.42 23.90
C ALA A 287 -3.44 -18.73 25.40
N ALA A 288 -4.22 -18.03 26.23
CA ALA A 288 -4.29 -18.33 27.67
C ALA A 288 -4.90 -19.72 27.94
N ASP A 289 -5.90 -20.14 27.16
CA ASP A 289 -6.46 -21.48 27.25
C ASP A 289 -5.44 -22.56 26.89
N ASN A 290 -4.59 -22.32 25.88
CA ASN A 290 -3.49 -23.22 25.53
C ASN A 290 -2.48 -23.35 26.67
N GLU A 291 -2.11 -22.24 27.34
CA GLU A 291 -1.25 -22.28 28.51
C GLU A 291 -1.91 -23.05 29.67
N GLU A 292 -3.22 -22.84 29.93
CA GLU A 292 -3.97 -23.54 30.98
C GLU A 292 -4.08 -25.06 30.70
N ALA A 293 -4.26 -25.45 29.45
CA ALA A 293 -4.33 -26.87 29.04
C ALA A 293 -2.97 -27.58 29.15
N ASN A 294 -1.85 -26.81 29.18
CA ASN A 294 -0.48 -27.35 29.18
C ASN A 294 0.37 -26.83 30.35
N PRO A 295 -0.06 -27.00 31.61
CA PRO A 295 0.60 -26.41 32.78
C PRO A 295 1.99 -26.96 33.09
N ASP A 296 2.35 -28.08 32.48
CA ASP A 296 3.67 -28.72 32.62
C ASP A 296 4.70 -28.21 31.59
N VAL A 297 4.32 -27.29 30.69
CA VAL A 297 5.20 -26.68 29.68
C VAL A 297 5.54 -25.26 30.15
N ASP A 298 6.83 -24.97 30.33
CA ASP A 298 7.28 -23.67 30.86
C ASP A 298 7.03 -22.53 29.84
N ASP A 299 7.23 -22.80 28.54
CA ASP A 299 6.98 -21.86 27.43
C ASP A 299 6.59 -22.65 26.17
N LEU A 300 5.44 -22.35 25.60
CA LEU A 300 4.94 -23.00 24.40
C LEU A 300 5.79 -22.69 23.16
N GLU A 301 6.50 -21.55 23.15
CA GLU A 301 7.43 -21.18 22.06
C GLU A 301 8.64 -22.14 21.96
N ASP A 302 8.98 -22.81 23.06
CA ASP A 302 10.10 -23.77 23.10
C ASP A 302 9.74 -25.15 22.53
N LEU A 303 8.47 -25.42 22.25
CA LEU A 303 8.00 -26.66 21.64
C LEU A 303 8.33 -26.70 20.14
N PRO A 304 8.46 -27.92 19.56
CA PRO A 304 8.77 -28.06 18.14
C PRO A 304 7.68 -27.45 17.23
N GLN A 305 8.10 -26.68 16.25
CA GLN A 305 7.25 -26.30 15.13
C GLN A 305 7.12 -27.49 14.17
N VAL A 306 5.91 -27.83 13.78
CA VAL A 306 5.55 -28.91 12.86
C VAL A 306 4.77 -28.33 11.68
N GLY A 307 4.80 -29.01 10.54
CA GLY A 307 4.08 -28.56 9.36
C GLY A 307 3.61 -29.71 8.48
N THR A 308 2.51 -29.50 7.78
CA THR A 308 2.09 -30.32 6.66
C THR A 308 2.42 -29.62 5.36
N GLY A 309 3.08 -30.31 4.47
CA GLY A 309 3.21 -29.96 3.07
C GLY A 309 3.30 -31.25 2.28
N PRO A 310 2.76 -31.36 1.05
CA PRO A 310 3.12 -32.47 0.21
C PRO A 310 4.64 -32.46 0.02
N ASP A 311 5.23 -33.66 -0.06
CA ASP A 311 6.62 -33.85 -0.50
C ASP A 311 6.73 -33.28 -1.92
N GLY A 312 7.28 -32.13 -2.05
CA GLY A 312 7.36 -31.40 -3.32
C GLY A 312 6.94 -29.95 -3.10
N ALA A 313 7.88 -29.14 -2.62
CA ALA A 313 7.70 -27.71 -2.57
C ALA A 313 7.36 -27.20 -3.97
N VAL A 314 6.29 -26.44 -4.06
CA VAL A 314 6.13 -25.50 -5.16
C VAL A 314 7.38 -24.60 -5.12
N GLU A 315 7.90 -24.22 -6.28
CA GLU A 315 9.02 -23.29 -6.37
C GLU A 315 8.87 -22.17 -5.32
N ASP A 316 9.91 -21.90 -4.54
CA ASP A 316 9.99 -21.01 -3.36
C ASP A 316 9.61 -21.61 -1.99
N GLY A 317 9.38 -22.89 -1.88
CA GLY A 317 9.11 -23.53 -0.59
C GLY A 317 7.67 -23.39 -0.09
N TYR A 318 6.79 -22.74 -0.85
CA TYR A 318 5.37 -22.57 -0.51
C TYR A 318 4.52 -23.66 -1.13
N VAL A 319 3.72 -24.30 -0.31
CA VAL A 319 2.78 -25.31 -0.76
C VAL A 319 1.38 -24.84 -0.43
N PHE A 320 0.60 -24.58 -1.46
CA PHE A 320 -0.80 -24.18 -1.31
C PHE A 320 -1.58 -25.22 -0.51
N GLY A 321 -2.30 -24.77 0.51
CA GLY A 321 -2.99 -25.62 1.46
C GLY A 321 -2.12 -26.18 2.57
N SER A 322 -0.83 -25.81 2.63
CA SER A 322 0.04 -26.21 3.75
C SER A 322 -0.32 -25.47 5.05
N ARG A 323 0.06 -26.07 6.16
CA ARG A 323 -0.14 -25.55 7.52
C ARG A 323 1.13 -25.77 8.33
N LYS A 324 1.34 -24.89 9.32
CA LYS A 324 2.36 -25.07 10.36
C LYS A 324 1.79 -24.69 11.71
N TRP A 325 2.22 -25.37 12.75
CA TRP A 325 1.72 -25.25 14.11
C TRP A 325 2.81 -25.62 15.12
N ILE A 326 2.55 -25.39 16.38
CA ILE A 326 3.40 -25.85 17.48
C ILE A 326 2.85 -27.19 18.00
N ASP A 327 3.73 -28.15 18.26
CA ASP A 327 3.37 -29.49 18.74
C ASP A 327 2.96 -29.44 20.22
N ILE A 328 1.84 -28.77 20.50
CA ILE A 328 1.26 -28.59 21.82
C ILE A 328 0.64 -29.92 22.28
N PRO A 329 0.95 -30.40 23.49
CA PRO A 329 0.48 -31.72 23.95
C PRO A 329 -1.04 -31.84 24.12
N ASN A 330 -1.72 -30.78 24.54
CA ASN A 330 -3.15 -30.80 24.84
C ASN A 330 -3.84 -29.57 24.23
N ASP A 331 -4.98 -29.82 23.61
CA ASP A 331 -5.85 -28.76 23.12
C ASP A 331 -6.80 -28.28 24.23
N PRO A 332 -7.23 -26.99 24.21
CA PRO A 332 -8.30 -26.51 25.08
C PRO A 332 -9.65 -27.14 24.72
N ALA A 333 -10.65 -26.98 25.60
CA ALA A 333 -11.96 -27.61 25.42
C ALA A 333 -12.75 -27.07 24.23
N THR A 334 -12.51 -25.85 23.83
CA THR A 334 -13.14 -25.15 22.69
C THR A 334 -12.10 -24.42 21.88
N ILE A 335 -12.22 -24.45 20.56
CA ILE A 335 -11.29 -23.82 19.61
C ILE A 335 -12.03 -23.04 18.51
N ASP A 336 -13.29 -22.66 18.74
CA ASP A 336 -14.13 -22.05 17.72
C ASP A 336 -14.04 -20.51 17.66
N GLY A 337 -13.26 -19.89 18.55
CA GLY A 337 -13.01 -18.45 18.62
C GLY A 337 -11.65 -18.10 19.19
N GLY A 338 -11.37 -16.81 19.33
CA GLY A 338 -10.13 -16.31 19.91
C GLY A 338 -8.97 -16.22 18.90
N TYR A 339 -9.27 -16.18 17.60
CA TYR A 339 -8.25 -16.07 16.55
C TYR A 339 -8.01 -14.62 16.14
N LEU A 340 -6.75 -14.22 16.16
CA LEU A 340 -6.27 -12.99 15.49
C LEU A 340 -5.34 -13.40 14.37
N LEU A 341 -5.71 -13.07 13.16
CA LEU A 341 -5.03 -13.44 11.91
C LEU A 341 -4.39 -12.22 11.28
N GLU A 342 -3.21 -12.41 10.68
CA GLU A 342 -2.57 -11.41 9.83
C GLU A 342 -2.33 -12.01 8.44
N LEU A 343 -2.69 -11.28 7.38
CA LEU A 343 -2.21 -11.59 6.05
C LEU A 343 -0.74 -11.22 5.99
N GLU A 344 0.10 -12.06 5.38
CA GLU A 344 1.53 -11.83 5.40
C GLU A 344 2.18 -12.16 4.05
N TYR A 345 3.29 -11.48 3.77
CA TYR A 345 4.13 -11.77 2.62
C TYR A 345 4.75 -13.17 2.71
N ARG A 346 4.86 -13.84 1.57
CA ARG A 346 5.44 -15.19 1.50
C ARG A 346 6.84 -15.29 2.05
N ASN A 347 7.67 -14.29 1.82
CA ASN A 347 9.06 -14.29 2.30
C ASN A 347 9.19 -14.07 3.81
N ARG A 348 8.12 -13.68 4.50
CA ARG A 348 8.09 -13.50 5.96
C ARG A 348 7.37 -14.63 6.67
N TYR A 349 6.43 -15.29 5.99
CA TYR A 349 5.68 -16.41 6.54
C TYR A 349 6.55 -17.52 7.18
N PRO A 350 7.75 -17.88 6.65
CA PRO A 350 8.61 -18.89 7.29
C PRO A 350 9.04 -18.56 8.72
N ASP A 351 9.17 -17.27 9.05
CA ASP A 351 9.67 -16.82 10.35
C ASP A 351 8.59 -16.83 11.46
N GLU A 352 7.33 -17.06 11.11
CA GLU A 352 6.20 -17.07 12.03
C GLU A 352 6.03 -18.45 12.67
N LEU A 353 5.43 -18.54 13.87
CA LEU A 353 5.28 -19.77 14.61
C LEU A 353 4.14 -20.65 14.08
N SER A 354 2.96 -20.10 13.91
CA SER A 354 1.77 -20.83 13.45
C SER A 354 1.07 -20.10 12.30
N GLY A 355 0.52 -20.87 11.36
CA GLY A 355 -0.16 -20.30 10.22
C GLY A 355 -0.46 -21.31 9.12
N PHE A 356 -0.96 -20.80 8.00
CA PHE A 356 -1.26 -21.62 6.83
C PHE A 356 -1.10 -20.84 5.54
N VAL A 357 -0.88 -21.56 4.45
CA VAL A 357 -1.03 -21.02 3.10
C VAL A 357 -2.38 -21.48 2.58
N SER A 358 -3.25 -20.56 2.20
CA SER A 358 -4.58 -20.91 1.69
C SER A 358 -4.51 -21.77 0.44
N LYS A 359 -5.62 -22.38 0.04
CA LYS A 359 -5.70 -23.16 -1.21
C LYS A 359 -5.46 -22.31 -2.46
N ARG A 360 -5.58 -20.99 -2.35
CA ARG A 360 -5.30 -20.03 -3.41
C ARG A 360 -3.96 -19.33 -3.26
N GLY A 361 -3.26 -19.61 -2.15
CA GLY A 361 -1.88 -19.19 -1.93
C GLY A 361 -1.68 -17.97 -1.06
N GLN A 362 -2.73 -17.44 -0.41
CA GLN A 362 -2.57 -16.40 0.59
C GLN A 362 -1.89 -16.97 1.83
N CYS A 363 -0.79 -16.35 2.27
CA CYS A 363 -0.19 -16.66 3.56
C CYS A 363 -0.98 -15.96 4.67
N VAL A 364 -1.39 -16.74 5.67
CA VAL A 364 -2.12 -16.28 6.84
C VAL A 364 -1.38 -16.77 8.08
N VAL A 365 -0.99 -15.83 8.93
CA VAL A 365 -0.32 -16.13 10.20
C VAL A 365 -1.26 -15.91 11.37
N LEU A 366 -1.10 -16.72 12.41
CA LEU A 366 -1.84 -16.57 13.65
C LEU A 366 -1.02 -15.68 14.61
N LYS A 367 -1.58 -14.52 14.93
CA LYS A 367 -1.02 -13.61 15.94
C LYS A 367 -1.64 -13.85 17.32
N ALA A 368 -2.77 -14.57 17.35
CA ALA A 368 -3.32 -15.20 18.54
C ALA A 368 -4.19 -16.40 18.11
N PRO A 369 -3.99 -17.57 18.73
CA PRO A 369 -2.78 -17.90 19.50
C PRO A 369 -1.54 -17.97 18.61
N GLU A 370 -0.44 -17.35 19.03
CA GLU A 370 0.82 -17.38 18.25
C GLU A 370 1.39 -18.81 18.24
N CYS A 371 1.32 -19.49 19.39
CA CYS A 371 1.58 -20.93 19.52
C CYS A 371 0.26 -21.68 19.40
N ALA A 372 -0.19 -21.97 18.18
CA ALA A 372 -1.42 -22.71 17.94
C ALA A 372 -1.13 -24.21 17.73
N SER A 373 -2.09 -25.07 18.13
CA SER A 373 -2.06 -26.50 17.92
C SER A 373 -2.40 -26.90 16.48
N GLU A 374 -2.23 -28.18 16.13
CA GLU A 374 -2.65 -28.73 14.84
C GLU A 374 -4.15 -28.52 14.61
N TRP A 375 -4.98 -28.74 15.63
CA TRP A 375 -6.43 -28.66 15.50
C TRP A 375 -6.90 -27.22 15.34
N GLU A 376 -6.31 -26.29 16.05
CA GLU A 376 -6.60 -24.86 15.91
C GLU A 376 -6.27 -24.35 14.51
N VAL A 377 -5.06 -24.65 14.00
CA VAL A 377 -4.66 -24.27 12.65
C VAL A 377 -5.53 -24.99 11.60
N ALA A 378 -5.89 -26.26 11.83
CA ALA A 378 -6.79 -26.99 10.92
C ALA A 378 -8.17 -26.34 10.88
N TYR A 379 -8.73 -25.95 12.01
CA TYR A 379 -10.03 -25.32 12.12
C TYR A 379 -10.06 -23.98 11.37
N ILE A 380 -9.16 -23.06 11.73
CA ILE A 380 -9.17 -21.72 11.18
C ILE A 380 -8.78 -21.70 9.70
N SER A 381 -7.85 -22.56 9.26
CA SER A 381 -7.50 -22.68 7.85
C SER A 381 -8.65 -23.24 7.01
N SER A 382 -9.43 -24.18 7.56
CA SER A 382 -10.63 -24.69 6.88
C SER A 382 -11.67 -23.59 6.70
N PHE A 383 -11.95 -22.84 7.75
CA PHE A 383 -12.88 -21.73 7.73
C PHE A 383 -12.48 -20.65 6.72
N TYR A 384 -11.19 -20.24 6.72
CA TYR A 384 -10.66 -19.26 5.79
C TYR A 384 -10.72 -19.75 4.33
N ASN A 385 -10.37 -21.02 4.06
CA ASN A 385 -10.45 -21.60 2.73
C ASN A 385 -11.88 -21.68 2.18
N GLU A 386 -12.87 -21.96 3.04
CA GLU A 386 -14.28 -21.92 2.66
C GLU A 386 -14.74 -20.50 2.32
N ALA A 387 -14.31 -19.51 3.09
CA ALA A 387 -14.55 -18.09 2.85
C ALA A 387 -13.91 -17.62 1.53
N GLU A 388 -12.64 -17.97 1.32
CA GLU A 388 -11.90 -17.64 0.10
C GLU A 388 -12.56 -18.29 -1.14
N GLU A 389 -12.95 -19.56 -1.05
CA GLU A 389 -13.67 -20.25 -2.14
C GLU A 389 -14.95 -19.51 -2.52
N ALA A 390 -15.71 -19.03 -1.53
CA ALA A 390 -16.93 -18.26 -1.78
C ALA A 390 -16.63 -16.93 -2.49
N LEU A 391 -15.54 -16.23 -2.11
CA LEU A 391 -15.15 -14.98 -2.76
C LEU A 391 -14.73 -15.17 -4.23
N TYR A 392 -14.14 -16.31 -4.58
CA TYR A 392 -13.75 -16.63 -5.95
C TYR A 392 -14.91 -17.09 -6.82
N ALA A 393 -16.01 -17.54 -6.22
CA ALA A 393 -17.16 -18.02 -6.96
C ALA A 393 -17.94 -16.86 -7.60
N PRO A 394 -18.40 -16.99 -8.86
CA PRO A 394 -19.14 -15.93 -9.55
C PRO A 394 -20.42 -15.49 -8.84
N ASP A 395 -21.08 -16.40 -8.12
CA ASP A 395 -22.30 -16.17 -7.34
C ASP A 395 -22.03 -15.93 -5.84
N GLY A 396 -20.76 -15.81 -5.45
CA GLY A 396 -20.36 -15.60 -4.08
C GLY A 396 -20.54 -16.79 -3.15
N ARG A 397 -20.76 -18.03 -3.69
CA ARG A 397 -21.02 -19.24 -2.91
C ARG A 397 -19.97 -20.30 -3.12
N ASN A 398 -19.52 -20.89 -2.02
CA ASN A 398 -18.59 -22.01 -2.06
C ASN A 398 -19.30 -23.33 -2.42
N SER A 399 -18.54 -24.41 -2.51
CA SER A 399 -19.03 -25.77 -2.80
C SER A 399 -20.05 -26.31 -1.79
N LEU A 400 -20.10 -25.74 -0.59
CA LEU A 400 -21.12 -26.05 0.44
C LEU A 400 -22.41 -25.24 0.27
N GLY A 401 -22.47 -24.36 -0.72
CA GLY A 401 -23.59 -23.45 -0.99
C GLY A 401 -23.65 -22.24 -0.06
N ARG A 402 -22.66 -22.05 0.82
CA ARG A 402 -22.59 -20.93 1.75
C ARG A 402 -22.02 -19.69 1.05
N HIS A 403 -22.68 -18.56 1.27
CA HIS A 403 -22.27 -17.27 0.69
C HIS A 403 -21.13 -16.64 1.51
N TYR A 404 -20.26 -15.83 0.89
CA TYR A 404 -19.15 -15.17 1.58
C TYR A 404 -19.62 -14.32 2.77
N SER A 405 -20.82 -13.77 2.76
CA SER A 405 -21.41 -13.04 3.89
C SER A 405 -21.69 -13.89 5.12
N GLU A 406 -21.61 -15.21 5.00
CA GLU A 406 -21.69 -16.13 6.13
C GLU A 406 -20.33 -16.40 6.80
N TYR A 407 -19.28 -15.80 6.25
CA TYR A 407 -17.91 -15.91 6.75
C TYR A 407 -17.31 -14.57 7.17
N PHE A 408 -17.72 -13.47 6.53
CA PHE A 408 -17.19 -12.13 6.82
C PHE A 408 -18.23 -11.23 7.46
N ASP A 409 -17.80 -10.44 8.45
CA ASP A 409 -18.57 -9.27 8.91
C ASP A 409 -18.49 -8.19 7.83
N LEU A 410 -19.52 -8.09 6.99
CA LEU A 410 -19.52 -7.17 5.86
C LEU A 410 -19.43 -5.69 6.25
N PRO A 411 -20.04 -5.22 7.38
CA PRO A 411 -19.86 -3.84 7.81
C PRO A 411 -18.42 -3.47 8.14
N SER A 412 -17.68 -4.32 8.84
CA SER A 412 -16.26 -4.09 9.14
C SER A 412 -15.43 -4.15 7.87
N LEU A 413 -15.68 -5.14 7.02
CA LEU A 413 -14.99 -5.31 5.74
C LEU A 413 -15.19 -4.11 4.81
N ALA A 414 -16.40 -3.52 4.77
CA ALA A 414 -16.68 -2.34 3.97
C ALA A 414 -15.95 -1.08 4.50
N ARG A 415 -15.88 -0.91 5.83
CA ARG A 415 -15.13 0.20 6.43
C ARG A 415 -13.63 0.05 6.21
N MET A 416 -13.09 -1.15 6.39
CA MET A 416 -11.68 -1.45 6.12
C MET A 416 -11.37 -1.23 4.63
N TYR A 417 -12.21 -1.76 3.72
CA TYR A 417 -12.07 -1.51 2.28
C TYR A 417 -12.01 0.00 1.95
N ILE A 418 -12.90 0.79 2.54
CA ILE A 418 -12.92 2.24 2.32
C ILE A 418 -11.63 2.89 2.82
N LEU A 419 -11.14 2.50 3.98
CA LEU A 419 -9.90 3.04 4.55
C LEU A 419 -8.70 2.69 3.66
N GLU A 420 -8.55 1.43 3.30
CA GLU A 420 -7.48 0.91 2.45
C GLU A 420 -7.51 1.54 1.04
N GLU A 421 -8.70 1.64 0.44
CA GLU A 421 -8.87 2.29 -0.85
C GLU A 421 -8.57 3.78 -0.76
N TYR A 422 -9.02 4.46 0.32
CA TYR A 422 -8.78 5.88 0.52
C TYR A 422 -7.31 6.20 0.74
N ALA A 423 -6.69 5.46 1.61
CA ALA A 423 -5.29 5.63 1.99
C ALA A 423 -4.32 5.21 0.87
N ALA A 424 -4.73 4.31 -0.01
CA ALA A 424 -3.88 3.59 -0.96
C ALA A 424 -2.64 3.02 -0.24
N GLU A 425 -2.91 2.27 0.85
CA GLU A 425 -1.88 1.64 1.64
C GLU A 425 -1.17 0.55 0.83
N TYR A 426 0.18 0.57 0.83
CA TYR A 426 0.98 -0.23 -0.11
C TYR A 426 0.77 -1.74 0.06
N ASP A 427 0.66 -2.22 1.28
CA ASP A 427 0.53 -3.64 1.63
C ASP A 427 -0.93 -4.13 1.66
N CYS A 428 -1.88 -3.27 1.27
CA CYS A 428 -3.32 -3.50 1.28
C CYS A 428 -3.71 -4.89 0.77
N GLY A 429 -4.34 -5.69 1.62
CA GLY A 429 -4.81 -7.04 1.32
C GLY A 429 -3.72 -8.09 1.10
N ILE A 430 -2.44 -7.76 1.33
CA ILE A 430 -1.29 -8.64 1.10
C ILE A 430 -0.56 -8.96 2.40
N SER A 431 -0.26 -7.92 3.20
CA SER A 431 0.48 -8.00 4.46
C SER A 431 -0.06 -6.97 5.43
N SER A 432 0.23 -7.12 6.71
CA SER A 432 -0.16 -6.17 7.76
C SER A 432 -1.69 -5.90 7.84
N ASN A 433 -2.48 -6.74 7.22
CA ASN A 433 -3.95 -6.68 7.28
C ASN A 433 -4.47 -7.74 8.23
N TYR A 434 -5.22 -7.29 9.23
CA TYR A 434 -5.70 -8.13 10.31
C TYR A 434 -7.17 -8.50 10.17
N PHE A 435 -7.46 -9.74 10.56
CA PHE A 435 -8.81 -10.25 10.78
C PHE A 435 -8.85 -10.94 12.14
N TYR A 436 -9.94 -10.78 12.85
CA TYR A 436 -10.17 -11.64 14.01
C TYR A 436 -11.44 -12.46 13.83
N LYS A 437 -11.49 -13.61 14.50
CA LYS A 437 -12.68 -14.47 14.57
C LYS A 437 -12.88 -14.89 16.00
N ASP A 438 -14.00 -14.46 16.56
CA ASP A 438 -14.43 -14.91 17.87
C ASP A 438 -15.61 -15.86 17.76
N ALA A 439 -15.86 -16.64 18.83
CA ALA A 439 -16.93 -17.62 18.88
C ALA A 439 -18.32 -16.98 18.73
N ASP A 440 -18.53 -15.84 19.40
CA ASP A 440 -19.81 -15.15 19.45
C ASP A 440 -20.34 -14.70 18.10
N SER A 441 -19.49 -14.12 17.25
CA SER A 441 -19.89 -13.67 15.92
C SER A 441 -19.83 -14.78 14.89
N GLY A 442 -18.90 -15.72 15.06
CA GLY A 442 -18.61 -16.77 14.10
C GLY A 442 -18.07 -16.27 12.76
N LEU A 443 -17.75 -14.97 12.64
CA LEU A 443 -17.35 -14.28 11.41
C LEU A 443 -15.92 -13.78 11.49
N LEU A 444 -15.29 -13.63 10.31
CA LEU A 444 -14.04 -12.88 10.16
C LEU A 444 -14.37 -11.39 10.13
N VAL A 445 -13.89 -10.67 11.12
CA VAL A 445 -14.04 -9.22 11.27
C VAL A 445 -12.76 -8.56 10.80
N ALA A 446 -12.85 -7.66 9.82
CA ALA A 446 -11.70 -6.94 9.28
C ALA A 446 -11.29 -5.81 10.24
N SER A 447 -10.34 -6.09 11.11
CA SER A 447 -9.80 -5.21 12.16
C SER A 447 -8.74 -5.96 12.98
N PRO A 448 -7.82 -5.25 13.70
CA PRO A 448 -7.56 -3.82 13.66
C PRO A 448 -6.76 -3.36 12.43
N ILE A 449 -6.58 -2.04 12.32
CA ILE A 449 -5.69 -1.43 11.31
C ILE A 449 -4.24 -1.50 11.76
N TRP A 450 -3.29 -1.52 10.80
CA TRP A 450 -1.87 -1.51 11.08
C TRP A 450 -1.05 -1.04 9.88
N ASP A 451 0.10 -0.34 10.14
CA ASP A 451 1.22 -0.11 9.22
C ASP A 451 0.93 0.80 8.00
N PHE A 452 0.29 1.95 8.24
CA PHE A 452 -0.06 2.94 7.20
C PHE A 452 1.08 3.93 6.88
N ASP A 453 2.34 3.62 7.16
CA ASP A 453 3.46 4.53 6.92
C ASP A 453 3.79 4.72 5.42
N ILE A 454 3.33 3.81 4.55
CA ILE A 454 3.44 3.89 3.09
C ILE A 454 2.06 4.15 2.45
N ALA A 455 1.32 5.10 2.99
CA ALA A 455 -0.03 5.43 2.56
C ALA A 455 -0.16 6.91 2.15
N PHE A 456 -1.36 7.36 1.80
CA PHE A 456 -1.74 8.75 1.55
C PHE A 456 -0.79 9.49 0.59
N GLY A 457 -0.51 8.87 -0.56
CA GLY A 457 0.22 9.50 -1.65
C GLY A 457 1.69 9.74 -1.36
N ARG A 458 2.34 8.87 -0.62
CA ARG A 458 3.76 8.95 -0.33
C ARG A 458 4.59 9.08 -1.61
N THR A 459 5.51 10.06 -1.65
CA THR A 459 6.21 10.48 -2.88
C THR A 459 7.69 10.13 -2.94
N ASP A 460 8.31 9.79 -1.84
CA ASP A 460 9.76 9.66 -1.64
C ASP A 460 10.26 8.22 -1.60
N VAL A 461 9.41 7.30 -1.98
CA VAL A 461 9.72 5.87 -1.86
C VAL A 461 10.64 5.39 -2.95
N VAL A 462 11.47 4.43 -2.55
CA VAL A 462 12.36 3.59 -3.36
C VAL A 462 11.63 2.86 -4.51
N TYR A 463 10.32 2.71 -4.41
CA TYR A 463 9.47 2.15 -5.44
C TYR A 463 9.06 3.25 -6.40
N ASP A 464 9.65 3.29 -7.56
CA ASP A 464 9.36 4.21 -8.67
C ASP A 464 7.93 4.04 -9.24
N ASP A 465 7.00 3.60 -8.40
CA ASP A 465 5.61 3.38 -8.72
C ASP A 465 4.80 4.65 -8.49
N MET A 466 4.77 5.47 -9.53
CA MET A 466 4.05 6.76 -9.56
C MET A 466 2.56 6.67 -9.20
N TRP A 467 1.98 5.48 -9.26
CA TRP A 467 0.56 5.25 -9.04
C TRP A 467 0.10 5.48 -7.58
N LEU A 468 0.96 5.33 -6.58
CA LEU A 468 0.64 5.70 -5.20
C LEU A 468 0.36 7.20 -5.03
N ARG A 469 0.80 8.01 -5.98
CA ARG A 469 0.68 9.48 -5.95
C ARG A 469 -0.57 9.99 -6.62
N ASP A 470 -1.15 9.21 -7.53
CA ASP A 470 -2.32 9.63 -8.29
C ASP A 470 -3.60 9.37 -7.46
N PRO A 471 -4.25 10.41 -6.96
CA PRO A 471 -5.46 10.24 -6.16
C PRO A 471 -6.66 9.76 -7.00
N ALA A 472 -6.55 9.72 -8.32
CA ALA A 472 -7.65 9.41 -9.23
C ALA A 472 -7.65 7.96 -9.75
N ILE A 473 -6.85 7.08 -9.15
CA ILE A 473 -6.82 5.65 -9.51
C ILE A 473 -7.48 4.79 -8.44
N TRP A 474 -7.98 3.63 -8.84
CA TRP A 474 -8.37 2.55 -7.92
C TRP A 474 -7.14 1.90 -7.31
N PHE A 475 -7.20 1.56 -6.04
CA PHE A 475 -6.10 0.93 -5.33
C PHE A 475 -6.48 -0.45 -4.77
N ALA A 476 -7.20 -0.53 -3.67
CA ALA A 476 -7.56 -1.79 -3.01
C ALA A 476 -8.37 -2.71 -3.95
N ASN A 477 -9.29 -2.14 -4.73
CA ASN A 477 -10.06 -2.85 -5.74
C ASN A 477 -9.18 -3.51 -6.83
N MET A 478 -7.99 -2.97 -7.11
CA MET A 478 -7.10 -3.46 -8.16
C MET A 478 -5.82 -4.10 -7.63
N ARG A 479 -5.77 -4.34 -6.32
CA ARG A 479 -4.58 -4.90 -5.68
C ARG A 479 -4.50 -6.41 -5.90
N PHE A 480 -3.31 -6.87 -6.27
CA PHE A 480 -3.00 -8.28 -6.49
C PHE A 480 -1.72 -8.64 -5.75
N GLU A 481 -1.72 -9.77 -5.07
CA GLU A 481 -0.49 -10.36 -4.59
C GLU A 481 0.30 -10.96 -5.76
N ARG A 482 1.61 -10.85 -5.70
CA ARG A 482 2.53 -11.49 -6.65
C ARG A 482 3.29 -12.59 -5.95
N SER A 483 3.21 -13.76 -6.52
CA SER A 483 4.11 -14.85 -6.13
C SER A 483 4.81 -15.38 -7.37
N GLY A 484 6.05 -15.78 -7.26
CA GLY A 484 6.72 -16.44 -8.35
C GLY A 484 8.16 -16.70 -8.08
N ALA A 485 8.60 -17.89 -8.45
CA ALA A 485 9.98 -18.29 -8.57
C ALA A 485 10.38 -18.28 -10.03
N ASN A 486 11.66 -18.13 -10.30
CA ASN A 486 12.25 -18.31 -11.63
C ASN A 486 11.61 -17.47 -12.74
N GLY A 487 11.11 -16.29 -12.42
CA GLY A 487 10.52 -15.37 -13.41
C GLY A 487 9.10 -15.72 -13.84
N VAL A 488 8.44 -16.68 -13.19
CA VAL A 488 7.01 -16.95 -13.35
C VAL A 488 6.27 -16.24 -12.21
N THR A 489 5.56 -15.18 -12.52
CA THR A 489 4.75 -14.46 -11.54
C THR A 489 3.32 -15.00 -11.59
N VAL A 490 2.89 -15.63 -10.51
CA VAL A 490 1.47 -15.92 -10.29
C VAL A 490 0.87 -14.71 -9.63
N VAL A 491 -0.20 -14.17 -10.20
CA VAL A 491 -0.93 -13.03 -9.65
C VAL A 491 -2.21 -13.54 -9.00
N GLN A 492 -2.39 -13.15 -7.75
CA GLN A 492 -3.59 -13.50 -6.99
C GLN A 492 -4.32 -12.22 -6.58
N PRO A 493 -5.63 -12.13 -6.84
CA PRO A 493 -6.42 -11.03 -6.35
C PRO A 493 -6.52 -11.09 -4.81
N THR A 494 -6.42 -9.93 -4.18
CA THR A 494 -6.61 -9.82 -2.73
C THR A 494 -8.08 -9.98 -2.34
N VAL A 495 -8.33 -10.17 -1.04
CA VAL A 495 -9.69 -10.21 -0.49
C VAL A 495 -10.49 -8.96 -0.89
N PHE A 496 -9.88 -7.79 -0.89
CA PHE A 496 -10.54 -6.53 -1.26
C PHE A 496 -10.88 -6.46 -2.75
N ASN A 497 -9.99 -6.94 -3.62
CA ASN A 497 -10.28 -7.04 -5.04
C ASN A 497 -11.44 -8.00 -5.30
N LEU A 498 -11.44 -9.17 -4.67
CA LEU A 498 -12.46 -10.20 -4.85
C LEU A 498 -13.84 -9.72 -4.37
N VAL A 499 -13.93 -9.22 -3.14
CA VAL A 499 -15.23 -8.82 -2.56
C VAL A 499 -15.84 -7.64 -3.31
N TYR A 500 -15.04 -6.71 -3.81
CA TYR A 500 -15.54 -5.54 -4.55
C TYR A 500 -16.11 -5.90 -5.93
N ARG A 501 -15.84 -7.10 -6.46
CA ARG A 501 -16.50 -7.63 -7.67
C ARG A 501 -17.99 -7.89 -7.46
N SER A 502 -18.41 -8.11 -6.21
CA SER A 502 -19.83 -8.27 -5.85
C SER A 502 -20.60 -6.96 -5.96
N ALA A 503 -21.74 -6.97 -6.66
CA ALA A 503 -22.61 -5.79 -6.76
C ALA A 503 -23.20 -5.39 -5.41
N GLU A 504 -23.55 -6.39 -4.58
CA GLU A 504 -24.07 -6.19 -3.22
C GLU A 504 -23.03 -5.50 -2.33
N PHE A 505 -21.78 -5.96 -2.34
CA PHE A 505 -20.74 -5.34 -1.57
C PHE A 505 -20.43 -3.92 -2.05
N ARG A 506 -20.40 -3.67 -3.37
CA ARG A 506 -20.27 -2.30 -3.91
C ARG A 506 -21.38 -1.38 -3.45
N GLN A 507 -22.61 -1.89 -3.32
CA GLN A 507 -23.71 -1.12 -2.77
C GLN A 507 -23.46 -0.78 -1.30
N LEU A 508 -23.08 -1.77 -0.48
CA LEU A 508 -22.73 -1.56 0.92
C LEU A 508 -21.60 -0.52 1.09
N VAL A 509 -20.56 -0.60 0.27
CA VAL A 509 -19.47 0.40 0.27
C VAL A 509 -20.00 1.80 -0.06
N ARG A 510 -20.88 1.93 -1.06
CA ARG A 510 -21.49 3.24 -1.39
C ARG A 510 -22.30 3.79 -0.22
N GLU A 511 -23.13 2.99 0.40
CA GLU A 511 -23.95 3.39 1.54
C GLU A 511 -23.08 3.78 2.74
N THR A 512 -22.05 2.98 3.01
CA THR A 512 -21.07 3.26 4.06
C THR A 512 -20.32 4.55 3.78
N TRP A 513 -19.81 4.75 2.57
CA TRP A 513 -19.14 5.99 2.15
C TRP A 513 -20.04 7.23 2.33
N GLN A 514 -21.30 7.13 1.95
CA GLN A 514 -22.26 8.23 2.12
C GLN A 514 -22.48 8.57 3.60
N SER A 515 -22.49 7.58 4.50
CA SER A 515 -22.64 7.84 5.94
C SER A 515 -21.46 8.57 6.56
N TYR A 516 -20.25 8.41 5.97
CA TYR A 516 -19.02 9.07 6.43
C TYR A 516 -18.57 10.24 5.52
N ARG A 517 -19.43 10.71 4.63
CA ARG A 517 -19.06 11.74 3.63
C ARG A 517 -18.48 13.01 4.24
N GLU A 518 -19.01 13.45 5.38
CA GLU A 518 -18.51 14.63 6.09
C GLU A 518 -17.12 14.39 6.70
N LEU A 519 -16.86 13.20 7.21
CA LEU A 519 -15.54 12.83 7.70
C LEU A 519 -14.47 12.98 6.60
N PHE A 520 -14.77 12.49 5.40
CA PHE A 520 -13.86 12.55 4.25
C PHE A 520 -13.91 13.88 3.49
N ALA A 521 -14.68 14.88 3.95
CA ALA A 521 -14.68 16.18 3.29
C ALA A 521 -13.28 16.81 3.31
N PRO A 522 -12.74 17.30 2.16
CA PRO A 522 -11.38 17.85 2.10
C PRO A 522 -11.09 18.92 3.14
N ALA A 523 -12.10 19.79 3.43
CA ALA A 523 -11.95 20.84 4.44
C ALA A 523 -11.76 20.28 5.85
N ASN A 524 -12.48 19.21 6.21
CA ASN A 524 -12.38 18.58 7.52
C ASN A 524 -11.05 17.84 7.69
N LEU A 525 -10.65 17.07 6.67
CA LEU A 525 -9.37 16.33 6.70
C LEU A 525 -8.17 17.27 6.69
N THR A 526 -8.21 18.34 5.91
CA THR A 526 -7.10 19.32 5.93
C THR A 526 -7.02 20.06 7.25
N ALA A 527 -8.14 20.35 7.90
CA ALA A 527 -8.14 20.95 9.23
C ALA A 527 -7.55 19.99 10.28
N GLU A 528 -7.86 18.69 10.22
CA GLU A 528 -7.28 17.70 11.09
C GLU A 528 -5.77 17.53 10.86
N ILE A 529 -5.34 17.44 9.60
CA ILE A 529 -3.92 17.40 9.23
C ILE A 529 -3.19 18.65 9.77
N ASP A 530 -3.80 19.84 9.69
CA ASP A 530 -3.23 21.08 10.21
C ASP A 530 -3.11 21.07 11.74
N ALA A 531 -4.11 20.53 12.42
CA ALA A 531 -4.09 20.37 13.87
C ALA A 531 -2.99 19.38 14.32
N MET A 532 -2.89 18.24 13.65
CA MET A 532 -1.81 17.27 13.87
C MET A 532 -0.43 17.89 13.62
N ALA A 533 -0.26 18.54 12.49
CA ALA A 533 0.98 19.19 12.10
C ALA A 533 1.43 20.26 13.11
N GLY A 534 0.48 21.09 13.57
CA GLY A 534 0.77 22.12 14.59
C GLY A 534 1.26 21.55 15.91
N ARG A 535 0.81 20.35 16.28
CA ARG A 535 1.25 19.67 17.50
C ARG A 535 2.68 19.16 17.43
N ILE A 536 3.10 18.66 16.26
CA ILE A 536 4.39 17.94 16.12
C ILE A 536 5.51 18.79 15.50
N GLU A 537 5.25 19.99 15.01
CA GLU A 537 6.20 20.73 14.13
C GLU A 537 7.59 20.87 14.72
N ALA A 538 7.70 21.29 15.98
CA ALA A 538 8.99 21.46 16.63
C ALA A 538 9.76 20.14 16.75
N SER A 539 9.10 19.09 17.24
CA SER A 539 9.66 17.74 17.32
C SER A 539 10.02 17.17 15.95
N ALA A 540 9.20 17.38 14.92
CA ALA A 540 9.50 16.94 13.55
C ALA A 540 10.75 17.62 12.97
N VAL A 541 10.99 18.88 13.32
CA VAL A 541 12.24 19.59 12.95
C VAL A 541 13.43 18.97 13.67
N MET A 542 13.31 18.71 14.98
CA MET A 542 14.35 18.04 15.77
C MET A 542 14.66 16.65 15.21
N ASP A 543 13.63 15.86 14.90
CA ASP A 543 13.75 14.53 14.31
C ASP A 543 14.48 14.56 12.96
N ALA A 544 14.08 15.47 12.08
CA ALA A 544 14.68 15.61 10.76
C ALA A 544 16.16 16.06 10.82
N ILE A 545 16.55 16.86 11.82
CA ILE A 545 17.94 17.26 12.06
C ILE A 545 18.72 16.07 12.66
N ARG A 546 18.16 15.37 13.64
CA ARG A 546 18.81 14.20 14.29
C ARG A 546 19.18 13.11 13.28
N TRP A 547 18.33 12.88 12.29
CA TRP A 547 18.50 11.82 11.30
C TRP A 547 18.99 12.32 9.94
N ASP A 548 19.41 13.58 9.85
CA ASP A 548 19.94 14.22 8.63
C ASP A 548 19.04 14.04 7.38
N LEU A 549 17.71 13.99 7.60
CA LEU A 549 16.76 13.68 6.53
C LEU A 549 16.81 14.71 5.40
N HIS A 550 17.09 15.97 5.69
CA HIS A 550 17.10 17.05 4.72
C HIS A 550 18.51 17.63 4.46
N ARG A 551 19.54 17.01 5.02
CA ARG A 551 20.94 17.38 4.83
C ARG A 551 21.24 18.84 5.23
N THR A 552 20.63 19.29 6.31
CA THR A 552 20.83 20.62 6.88
C THR A 552 20.50 20.61 8.37
N THR A 553 21.24 21.38 9.16
CA THR A 553 20.96 21.64 10.59
C THR A 553 20.27 22.99 10.81
N ALA A 554 19.95 23.71 9.73
CA ALA A 554 19.26 25.00 9.83
C ALA A 554 17.77 24.79 10.08
N SER A 555 17.27 25.17 11.24
CA SER A 555 15.88 24.95 11.70
C SER A 555 14.83 25.45 10.70
N ASP A 556 14.98 26.67 10.17
CA ASP A 556 14.00 27.23 9.22
C ASP A 556 13.92 26.45 7.90
N THR A 557 15.10 26.01 7.38
CA THR A 557 15.14 25.22 6.15
C THR A 557 14.53 23.84 6.38
N THR A 558 14.83 23.19 7.50
CA THR A 558 14.26 21.91 7.89
C THR A 558 12.76 22.02 8.10
N ARG A 559 12.29 23.06 8.78
CA ARG A 559 10.85 23.36 8.98
C ARG A 559 10.09 23.48 7.65
N ALA A 560 10.69 24.19 6.68
CA ALA A 560 10.10 24.30 5.34
C ALA A 560 9.96 22.94 4.65
N LYS A 561 10.97 22.05 4.82
CA LYS A 561 10.93 20.70 4.27
C LYS A 561 9.91 19.78 4.96
N VAL A 562 9.81 19.84 6.27
CA VAL A 562 8.78 19.14 7.03
C VAL A 562 7.38 19.56 6.56
N ARG A 563 7.16 20.87 6.40
CA ARG A 563 5.88 21.40 5.86
C ARG A 563 5.60 20.94 4.42
N GLU A 564 6.63 20.76 3.61
CA GLU A 564 6.50 20.18 2.25
C GLU A 564 5.96 18.74 2.31
N GLN A 565 6.49 17.89 3.20
CA GLN A 565 6.02 16.51 3.39
C GLN A 565 4.57 16.46 3.90
N ILE A 566 4.23 17.30 4.86
CA ILE A 566 2.84 17.46 5.34
C ILE A 566 1.93 17.95 4.21
N GLY A 567 2.40 18.89 3.39
CA GLY A 567 1.71 19.41 2.21
C GLY A 567 1.39 18.34 1.18
N ALA A 568 2.24 17.32 1.04
CA ALA A 568 1.98 16.19 0.15
C ALA A 568 0.77 15.36 0.62
N VAL A 569 0.69 15.05 1.92
CA VAL A 569 -0.48 14.35 2.50
C VAL A 569 -1.75 15.16 2.30
N ARG A 570 -1.70 16.48 2.57
CA ARG A 570 -2.83 17.38 2.36
C ARG A 570 -3.29 17.42 0.89
N SER A 571 -2.35 17.49 -0.04
CA SER A 571 -2.64 17.48 -1.47
C SER A 571 -3.30 16.18 -1.91
N TYR A 572 -2.82 15.06 -1.38
CA TYR A 572 -3.38 13.75 -1.67
C TYR A 572 -4.85 13.67 -1.23
N VAL A 573 -5.16 13.95 0.03
CA VAL A 573 -6.55 13.85 0.55
C VAL A 573 -7.49 14.81 -0.19
N THR A 574 -7.00 15.99 -0.59
CA THR A 574 -7.76 16.97 -1.35
C THR A 574 -8.15 16.46 -2.75
N GLY A 575 -7.26 15.71 -3.40
CA GLY A 575 -7.52 15.05 -4.68
C GLY A 575 -8.32 13.75 -4.55
N ARG A 576 -8.05 12.96 -3.49
CA ARG A 576 -8.62 11.63 -3.29
C ARG A 576 -10.11 11.62 -3.04
N THR A 577 -10.60 12.51 -2.19
CA THR A 577 -12.03 12.58 -1.85
C THR A 577 -12.93 12.85 -3.08
N PRO A 578 -12.67 13.84 -3.94
CA PRO A 578 -13.44 14.01 -5.16
C PRO A 578 -13.40 12.81 -6.10
N ALA A 579 -12.25 12.15 -6.21
CA ALA A 579 -12.09 10.96 -7.03
C ALA A 579 -12.96 9.80 -6.50
N LEU A 580 -12.91 9.51 -5.20
CA LEU A 580 -13.71 8.45 -4.62
C LEU A 580 -15.20 8.79 -4.52
N ASN A 581 -15.58 10.05 -4.39
CA ASN A 581 -16.97 10.47 -4.56
C ASN A 581 -17.52 10.08 -5.94
N ARG A 582 -16.67 10.11 -6.97
CA ARG A 582 -17.02 9.63 -8.30
C ARG A 582 -17.00 8.10 -8.36
N GLY A 583 -15.99 7.47 -7.79
CA GLY A 583 -15.79 6.00 -7.80
C GLY A 583 -16.85 5.23 -7.00
N PHE A 584 -17.34 5.79 -5.90
CA PHE A 584 -18.40 5.22 -5.07
C PHE A 584 -19.79 5.76 -5.40
N SER A 585 -19.97 6.35 -6.60
CA SER A 585 -21.27 6.78 -7.08
C SER A 585 -22.02 5.66 -7.83
N GLU A 586 -23.33 5.84 -8.01
CA GLU A 586 -24.13 4.95 -8.86
C GLU A 586 -23.70 4.99 -10.33
N ASN A 587 -23.08 6.09 -10.73
CA ASN A 587 -22.59 6.29 -12.09
C ASN A 587 -21.13 5.81 -12.28
N ALA A 588 -20.52 5.22 -11.27
CA ALA A 588 -19.17 4.67 -11.37
C ALA A 588 -19.09 3.56 -12.42
N ALA A 589 -17.97 3.51 -13.15
CA ALA A 589 -17.66 2.47 -14.10
C ALA A 589 -16.33 1.81 -13.75
N LEU A 590 -16.36 0.50 -13.61
CA LEU A 590 -15.20 -0.37 -13.32
C LEU A 590 -14.79 -1.09 -14.59
N LEU A 591 -13.50 -1.09 -14.88
CA LEU A 591 -12.91 -1.86 -15.97
C LEU A 591 -11.96 -2.89 -15.39
N TYR A 592 -12.27 -4.17 -15.56
CA TYR A 592 -11.41 -5.27 -15.18
C TYR A 592 -10.71 -5.85 -16.39
N TYR A 593 -9.44 -6.16 -16.24
CA TYR A 593 -8.67 -6.89 -17.23
C TYR A 593 -8.39 -8.30 -16.71
N GLU A 594 -8.79 -9.31 -17.47
CA GLU A 594 -8.54 -10.72 -17.15
C GLU A 594 -7.42 -11.25 -18.05
N PRO A 595 -6.39 -11.88 -17.47
CA PRO A 595 -5.22 -12.32 -18.23
C PRO A 595 -5.48 -13.46 -19.20
N ASN A 596 -6.61 -14.17 -19.08
CA ASN A 596 -7.08 -15.22 -19.98
C ASN A 596 -6.00 -16.27 -20.27
N GLY A 597 -5.53 -16.94 -19.21
CA GLY A 597 -4.50 -17.97 -19.27
C GLY A 597 -3.06 -17.47 -19.21
N ALA A 598 -2.82 -16.17 -19.35
CA ALA A 598 -1.50 -15.60 -19.12
C ALA A 598 -1.16 -15.52 -17.64
N VAL A 599 0.12 -15.47 -17.36
CA VAL A 599 0.65 -15.20 -16.02
C VAL A 599 1.18 -13.79 -15.97
N GLY A 600 0.87 -13.04 -14.91
CA GLY A 600 1.41 -11.70 -14.75
C GLY A 600 0.51 -10.76 -14.00
N PHE A 601 0.83 -9.51 -14.12
CA PHE A 601 0.33 -8.45 -13.27
C PHE A 601 -0.43 -7.40 -14.08
N MET A 602 -1.61 -7.06 -13.56
CA MET A 602 -2.40 -5.94 -14.03
C MET A 602 -2.74 -5.09 -12.82
N SER A 603 -2.22 -3.89 -12.75
CA SER A 603 -2.57 -2.94 -11.70
C SER A 603 -3.36 -1.78 -12.28
N HIS A 604 -4.17 -1.27 -11.45
CA HIS A 604 -4.93 -0.06 -11.43
C HIS A 604 -5.54 0.45 -12.74
N ASN A 605 -6.77 0.88 -12.59
CA ASN A 605 -7.46 1.72 -13.56
C ASN A 605 -7.77 3.07 -12.91
N ALA A 606 -7.86 4.09 -13.76
CA ALA A 606 -8.41 5.37 -13.32
C ALA A 606 -9.85 5.20 -12.83
N ILE A 607 -10.21 5.96 -11.80
CA ILE A 607 -11.58 6.04 -11.32
C ILE A 607 -12.43 6.70 -12.41
N SER A 608 -13.34 5.91 -13.01
CA SER A 608 -14.11 6.28 -14.17
C SER A 608 -15.61 6.27 -13.88
N ALA A 609 -16.39 6.89 -14.75
CA ALA A 609 -17.84 6.89 -14.74
C ALA A 609 -18.39 6.37 -16.08
N ILE A 610 -19.66 5.97 -16.07
CA ILE A 610 -20.37 5.62 -17.30
C ILE A 610 -20.35 6.82 -18.26
N GLY A 611 -19.93 6.57 -19.49
CA GLY A 611 -19.74 7.60 -20.52
C GLY A 611 -18.27 8.04 -20.69
N ASP A 612 -17.37 7.70 -19.77
CA ASP A 612 -15.95 7.99 -19.96
C ASP A 612 -15.32 7.12 -21.04
N ALA A 613 -14.41 7.72 -21.80
CA ALA A 613 -13.58 7.00 -22.74
C ALA A 613 -12.19 6.77 -22.15
N VAL A 614 -11.88 5.51 -21.92
CA VAL A 614 -10.59 5.07 -21.35
C VAL A 614 -9.68 4.53 -22.45
N THR A 615 -8.38 4.74 -22.30
CA THR A 615 -7.38 4.15 -23.21
C THR A 615 -6.99 2.78 -22.66
N LEU A 616 -7.12 1.75 -23.49
CA LEU A 616 -6.81 0.38 -23.11
C LEU A 616 -5.31 0.16 -23.00
N TYR A 617 -4.91 -0.65 -22.03
CA TYR A 617 -3.50 -0.93 -21.78
C TYR A 617 -2.86 -1.85 -22.82
N GLY A 618 -1.56 -1.66 -23.03
CA GLY A 618 -0.71 -2.54 -23.82
C GLY A 618 0.17 -3.44 -22.95
N ASP A 619 0.80 -4.40 -23.56
CA ASP A 619 1.58 -5.46 -22.90
C ASP A 619 2.92 -5.01 -22.30
N SER A 620 3.47 -3.84 -22.65
CA SER A 620 4.89 -3.61 -22.43
C SER A 620 5.34 -2.20 -22.07
N ARG A 621 4.52 -1.19 -22.08
CA ARG A 621 5.02 0.20 -21.97
C ARG A 621 4.66 0.95 -20.71
N GLY A 622 3.89 0.37 -19.83
CA GLY A 622 3.61 0.92 -18.52
C GLY A 622 4.07 -0.06 -17.44
N LYS A 623 4.48 0.44 -16.30
CA LYS A 623 4.76 -0.35 -15.10
C LYS A 623 3.53 -1.10 -14.56
N THR A 624 2.39 -0.97 -15.23
CA THR A 624 1.06 -1.35 -14.78
C THR A 624 0.55 -2.67 -15.31
N ILE A 625 1.01 -3.11 -16.50
CA ILE A 625 0.66 -4.44 -17.03
C ILE A 625 1.95 -5.15 -17.46
N ARG A 626 2.20 -6.29 -16.85
CA ARG A 626 3.28 -7.21 -17.23
C ARG A 626 2.69 -8.60 -17.34
N LEU A 627 2.18 -8.92 -18.52
CA LEU A 627 1.64 -10.23 -18.81
C LEU A 627 2.69 -11.06 -19.55
N LYS A 628 2.87 -12.30 -19.10
CA LYS A 628 3.60 -13.32 -19.84
C LYS A 628 2.58 -14.19 -20.54
N ALA A 629 2.70 -14.28 -21.86
CA ALA A 629 1.82 -15.12 -22.67
C ALA A 629 1.69 -16.54 -22.11
N PRO A 630 0.53 -17.17 -22.25
CA PRO A 630 0.30 -18.54 -21.76
C PRO A 630 1.23 -19.56 -22.43
N GLU A 631 1.60 -19.30 -23.67
CA GLU A 631 2.52 -20.14 -24.46
C GLU A 631 3.59 -19.30 -25.14
N ALA A 632 4.75 -19.92 -25.37
CA ALA A 632 5.84 -19.26 -26.08
C ALA A 632 5.46 -18.95 -27.54
N GLY A 633 5.77 -17.74 -27.98
CA GLY A 633 5.48 -17.29 -29.35
C GLY A 633 4.10 -16.62 -29.51
N LEU A 634 3.27 -16.59 -28.46
CA LEU A 634 2.07 -15.80 -28.46
C LEU A 634 2.35 -14.36 -27.99
N SER A 635 1.59 -13.42 -28.53
CA SER A 635 1.57 -12.02 -28.17
C SER A 635 0.15 -11.59 -27.81
N LEU A 636 0.01 -10.53 -27.02
CA LEU A 636 -1.29 -9.91 -26.76
C LEU A 636 -1.77 -9.23 -28.06
N LEU A 637 -2.80 -9.78 -28.67
CA LEU A 637 -3.42 -9.23 -29.87
C LEU A 637 -4.39 -8.09 -29.55
N GLY A 638 -5.01 -8.17 -28.37
CA GLY A 638 -5.96 -7.15 -27.93
C GLY A 638 -6.80 -7.63 -26.74
N TRP A 639 -7.88 -6.91 -26.56
CA TRP A 639 -8.82 -7.09 -25.46
C TRP A 639 -10.22 -7.34 -26.01
N CYS A 640 -10.93 -8.32 -25.48
CA CYS A 640 -12.30 -8.65 -25.86
C CYS A 640 -13.17 -8.85 -24.64
N GLU A 641 -14.46 -8.53 -24.72
CA GLU A 641 -15.40 -8.82 -23.62
C GLU A 641 -15.73 -10.32 -23.51
N ASP A 642 -15.46 -11.09 -24.56
CA ASP A 642 -15.60 -12.54 -24.57
C ASP A 642 -14.21 -13.21 -24.44
N PRO A 643 -14.02 -14.19 -23.55
CA PRO A 643 -12.72 -14.84 -23.36
C PRO A 643 -12.22 -15.65 -24.56
N ASN A 644 -13.10 -16.05 -25.48
CA ASN A 644 -12.74 -16.75 -26.70
C ASN A 644 -12.44 -15.78 -27.87
N GLY A 645 -12.68 -14.47 -27.67
CA GLY A 645 -12.54 -13.47 -28.72
C GLY A 645 -13.75 -13.37 -29.66
N ASP A 646 -14.91 -13.94 -29.27
CA ASP A 646 -16.15 -13.84 -30.03
C ASP A 646 -16.76 -12.44 -29.86
N GLY A 647 -16.26 -11.47 -30.62
CA GLY A 647 -16.71 -10.09 -30.57
C GLY A 647 -15.66 -9.09 -31.05
N PRO A 648 -15.89 -7.78 -30.80
CA PRO A 648 -14.90 -6.76 -31.12
C PRO A 648 -13.62 -6.95 -30.28
N VAL A 649 -12.48 -7.08 -30.94
CA VAL A 649 -11.16 -7.11 -30.31
C VAL A 649 -10.57 -5.70 -30.40
N TYR A 650 -10.33 -5.10 -29.25
CA TYR A 650 -9.73 -3.77 -29.13
C TYR A 650 -8.22 -3.90 -29.04
N ALA A 651 -7.50 -3.20 -29.88
CA ALA A 651 -6.03 -3.20 -29.80
C ALA A 651 -5.53 -2.47 -28.54
N PRO A 652 -4.32 -2.82 -28.07
CA PRO A 652 -3.66 -2.04 -27.03
C PRO A 652 -3.52 -0.57 -27.42
N GLY A 653 -4.01 0.32 -26.57
CA GLY A 653 -4.02 1.75 -26.84
C GLY A 653 -5.30 2.29 -27.49
N ASP A 654 -6.23 1.44 -27.88
CA ASP A 654 -7.55 1.86 -28.32
C ASP A 654 -8.31 2.57 -27.21
N ARG A 655 -9.31 3.36 -27.60
CA ARG A 655 -10.22 4.02 -26.67
C ARG A 655 -11.54 3.27 -26.60
N LEU A 656 -11.93 2.89 -25.38
CA LEU A 656 -13.20 2.25 -25.09
C LEU A 656 -14.07 3.21 -24.26
N THR A 657 -15.30 3.45 -24.70
CA THR A 657 -16.30 4.18 -23.89
C THR A 657 -17.00 3.20 -22.96
N LEU A 658 -16.91 3.43 -21.66
CA LEU A 658 -17.55 2.60 -20.64
C LEU A 658 -19.06 2.88 -20.62
N GLN A 659 -19.87 1.88 -20.92
CA GLN A 659 -21.32 2.03 -21.06
C GLN A 659 -22.12 1.44 -19.91
N ARG A 660 -21.47 0.78 -18.96
CA ARG A 660 -22.06 0.06 -17.82
C ARG A 660 -21.17 0.13 -16.59
N GLN A 661 -21.73 -0.20 -15.43
CA GLN A 661 -20.99 -0.14 -14.15
C GLN A 661 -19.79 -1.08 -14.07
N VAL A 662 -19.83 -2.20 -14.77
CA VAL A 662 -18.72 -3.16 -14.81
C VAL A 662 -18.51 -3.62 -16.25
N THR A 663 -17.29 -3.48 -16.71
CA THR A 663 -16.78 -4.02 -17.98
C THR A 663 -15.60 -4.92 -17.67
N THR A 664 -15.64 -6.16 -18.14
CA THR A 664 -14.50 -7.08 -18.06
C THR A 664 -13.95 -7.31 -19.46
N LEU A 665 -12.66 -7.18 -19.62
CA LEU A 665 -11.94 -7.41 -20.86
C LEU A 665 -10.96 -8.56 -20.65
N TYR A 666 -11.03 -9.53 -21.52
CA TYR A 666 -10.13 -10.68 -21.55
C TYR A 666 -9.02 -10.47 -22.55
N ALA A 667 -7.80 -10.80 -22.16
CA ALA A 667 -6.65 -10.77 -23.08
C ALA A 667 -6.83 -11.81 -24.19
N ILE A 668 -6.66 -11.39 -25.43
CA ILE A 668 -6.69 -12.27 -26.59
C ILE A 668 -5.27 -12.53 -27.04
N TRP A 669 -4.87 -13.79 -27.00
CA TRP A 669 -3.53 -14.25 -27.30
C TRP A 669 -3.46 -14.91 -28.66
N GLY A 670 -2.44 -14.61 -29.43
CA GLY A 670 -2.21 -15.22 -30.73
C GLY A 670 -0.82 -14.94 -31.27
N VAL A 671 -0.50 -15.52 -32.39
CA VAL A 671 0.74 -15.23 -33.10
C VAL A 671 0.62 -13.81 -33.68
N ALA A 672 1.52 -12.92 -33.27
CA ALA A 672 1.54 -11.57 -33.83
C ALA A 672 1.71 -11.68 -35.35
N PRO A 673 0.95 -10.90 -36.16
CA PRO A 673 1.17 -10.84 -37.60
C PRO A 673 2.64 -10.53 -37.85
N ALA A 674 3.24 -11.25 -38.81
CA ALA A 674 4.57 -10.90 -39.27
C ALA A 674 4.54 -9.45 -39.78
N VAL A 675 5.53 -8.67 -39.41
CA VAL A 675 5.65 -7.29 -39.85
C VAL A 675 6.79 -7.20 -40.86
N VAL A 676 6.52 -6.53 -41.97
CA VAL A 676 7.51 -6.22 -43.00
C VAL A 676 7.94 -4.77 -42.82
N GLU A 677 9.23 -4.55 -42.83
CA GLU A 677 9.80 -3.23 -42.80
C GLU A 677 9.77 -2.61 -44.22
N HIS A 678 9.10 -1.48 -44.35
CA HIS A 678 9.00 -0.71 -45.56
C HIS A 678 9.77 0.59 -45.43
N THR A 679 10.36 1.03 -46.52
CA THR A 679 11.02 2.35 -46.62
C THR A 679 10.39 3.10 -47.77
N ALA A 680 9.88 4.27 -47.53
CA ALA A 680 9.32 5.16 -48.56
C ALA A 680 9.92 6.57 -48.45
N LEU A 681 9.76 7.35 -49.53
CA LEU A 681 10.25 8.72 -49.58
C LEU A 681 9.43 9.61 -48.64
N LEU A 682 10.08 10.43 -47.85
CA LEU A 682 9.40 11.42 -47.02
C LEU A 682 8.66 12.42 -47.89
N GLY A 683 7.37 12.54 -47.74
CA GLY A 683 6.50 13.35 -48.55
C GLY A 683 5.74 12.60 -49.67
N ASP A 684 6.03 11.33 -49.90
CA ASP A 684 5.28 10.41 -50.78
C ASP A 684 4.13 9.76 -50.00
N VAL A 685 3.04 10.48 -49.83
CA VAL A 685 1.93 10.13 -48.93
C VAL A 685 1.04 9.03 -49.53
N ASP A 686 0.91 8.96 -50.88
CA ASP A 686 0.14 7.92 -51.55
C ASP A 686 0.98 6.70 -51.92
N ARG A 687 2.30 6.76 -51.69
CA ARG A 687 3.27 5.67 -51.84
C ARG A 687 3.40 5.17 -53.27
N ASP A 688 3.26 6.07 -54.24
CA ASP A 688 3.45 5.77 -55.66
C ASP A 688 4.94 5.83 -56.09
N GLY A 689 5.83 6.17 -55.16
CA GLY A 689 7.27 6.28 -55.36
C GLY A 689 7.72 7.67 -55.85
N GLN A 690 6.81 8.64 -55.89
CA GLN A 690 7.11 10.00 -56.33
C GLN A 690 6.46 11.03 -55.43
N ILE A 691 7.17 12.12 -55.12
CA ILE A 691 6.59 13.23 -54.39
C ILE A 691 5.89 14.16 -55.38
N SER A 692 4.59 14.27 -55.30
CA SER A 692 3.75 14.97 -56.30
C SER A 692 2.76 15.95 -55.63
N ALA A 693 2.00 16.67 -56.48
CA ALA A 693 0.90 17.51 -55.98
C ALA A 693 -0.28 16.68 -55.40
N ALA A 694 -0.36 15.38 -55.71
CA ALA A 694 -1.37 14.49 -55.13
C ALA A 694 -1.10 14.27 -53.63
N ASP A 695 0.16 14.08 -53.23
CA ASP A 695 0.59 13.93 -51.84
C ASP A 695 0.33 15.18 -51.03
N ALA A 696 0.69 16.35 -51.57
CA ALA A 696 0.40 17.62 -50.92
C ALA A 696 -1.10 17.82 -50.69
N ARG A 697 -1.94 17.36 -51.63
CA ARG A 697 -3.39 17.41 -51.51
C ARG A 697 -3.88 16.45 -50.41
N LEU A 698 -3.30 15.25 -50.31
CA LEU A 698 -3.64 14.30 -49.23
C LEU A 698 -3.26 14.86 -47.86
N ALA A 699 -2.05 15.35 -47.71
CA ALA A 699 -1.62 16.01 -46.47
C ALA A 699 -2.49 17.22 -46.11
N LEU A 700 -2.88 18.06 -47.09
CA LEU A 700 -3.78 19.20 -46.86
C LEU A 700 -5.18 18.75 -46.41
N ARG A 701 -5.71 17.68 -47.00
CA ARG A 701 -7.00 17.09 -46.62
C ARG A 701 -6.95 16.56 -45.19
N ALA A 702 -5.87 15.94 -44.81
CA ALA A 702 -5.64 15.50 -43.42
C ALA A 702 -5.54 16.72 -42.48
N ALA A 703 -4.80 17.74 -42.84
CA ALA A 703 -4.65 18.95 -42.05
C ALA A 703 -5.98 19.71 -41.76
N VAL A 704 -6.96 19.59 -42.66
CA VAL A 704 -8.30 20.20 -42.50
C VAL A 704 -9.37 19.21 -42.05
N GLY A 705 -8.99 18.00 -41.65
CA GLY A 705 -9.88 16.99 -41.11
C GLY A 705 -10.81 16.30 -42.11
N LEU A 706 -10.51 16.40 -43.44
CA LEU A 706 -11.25 15.70 -44.48
C LEU A 706 -10.73 14.28 -44.74
N GLU A 707 -9.57 13.97 -44.20
CA GLU A 707 -8.98 12.65 -44.09
C GLU A 707 -8.30 12.54 -42.73
N VAL A 708 -8.13 11.31 -42.23
CA VAL A 708 -7.52 11.08 -40.92
C VAL A 708 -6.30 10.16 -41.12
N PHE A 709 -5.13 10.72 -40.98
CA PHE A 709 -3.90 9.98 -40.87
C PHE A 709 -3.47 10.01 -39.43
N ALA A 710 -3.89 9.04 -38.64
CA ALA A 710 -3.57 8.97 -37.22
C ALA A 710 -2.28 8.19 -37.04
N GLU A 711 -1.38 8.69 -36.19
CA GLU A 711 -0.09 8.04 -35.85
C GLU A 711 -0.25 6.55 -35.48
N LYS A 712 -1.42 6.16 -34.95
CA LYS A 712 -1.69 4.79 -34.53
C LYS A 712 -2.43 3.92 -35.55
N THR A 713 -3.27 4.49 -36.39
CA THR A 713 -4.14 3.73 -37.32
C THR A 713 -3.73 3.84 -38.77
N ASP A 714 -2.92 4.82 -39.14
CA ASP A 714 -2.36 5.02 -40.47
C ASP A 714 -0.94 5.60 -40.32
N ALA A 715 -0.12 4.90 -39.53
CA ALA A 715 1.26 5.32 -39.22
C ALA A 715 2.09 5.62 -40.47
N PRO A 716 2.02 4.82 -41.57
CA PRO A 716 2.78 5.12 -42.78
C PRO A 716 2.44 6.48 -43.39
N ARG A 717 1.15 6.77 -43.60
CA ARG A 717 0.75 8.05 -44.17
C ARG A 717 0.99 9.22 -43.21
N PHE A 718 0.82 9.00 -41.92
CA PHE A 718 1.15 10.01 -40.95
C PHE A 718 2.64 10.40 -41.00
N LEU A 719 3.52 9.39 -40.93
CA LEU A 719 4.96 9.59 -40.94
C LEU A 719 5.47 10.22 -42.23
N LEU A 720 4.84 9.89 -43.37
CA LEU A 720 5.20 10.43 -44.68
C LEU A 720 4.66 11.84 -44.90
N ALA A 721 3.57 12.21 -44.20
CA ALA A 721 2.94 13.54 -44.30
C ALA A 721 3.47 14.58 -43.32
N ASP A 722 4.04 14.17 -42.20
CA ASP A 722 4.63 15.03 -41.15
C ASP A 722 6.10 15.37 -41.55
N LEU A 723 6.25 16.43 -42.33
CA LEU A 723 7.56 16.76 -42.90
C LEU A 723 8.48 17.51 -41.93
N ASP A 724 7.91 18.24 -41.00
CA ASP A 724 8.70 19.00 -40.00
C ASP A 724 8.92 18.24 -38.71
N GLY A 725 8.27 17.07 -38.55
CA GLY A 725 8.46 16.14 -37.43
C GLY A 725 7.84 16.63 -36.12
N ASP A 726 6.89 17.55 -36.17
CA ASP A 726 6.24 18.13 -35.01
C ASP A 726 5.10 17.25 -34.44
N LYS A 727 4.83 16.10 -35.08
CA LYS A 727 3.77 15.14 -34.78
C LYS A 727 2.35 15.65 -35.00
N THR A 728 2.22 16.66 -35.87
CA THR A 728 0.92 17.14 -36.33
C THR A 728 0.96 17.36 -37.82
N ILE A 729 -0.08 16.93 -38.55
CA ILE A 729 -0.18 17.21 -39.99
C ILE A 729 -0.91 18.52 -40.14
N THR A 730 -0.22 19.50 -40.71
CA THR A 730 -0.72 20.87 -40.89
C THR A 730 -0.66 21.31 -42.34
N ALA A 731 -1.22 22.50 -42.64
CA ALA A 731 -1.06 23.12 -43.96
C ALA A 731 0.41 23.48 -44.25
N SER A 732 1.28 23.55 -43.25
CA SER A 732 2.73 23.74 -43.41
C SER A 732 3.38 22.53 -44.09
N ASP A 733 3.04 21.33 -43.63
CA ASP A 733 3.54 20.08 -44.21
C ASP A 733 3.09 19.94 -45.67
N ALA A 734 1.80 20.12 -45.91
CA ALA A 734 1.26 20.09 -47.27
C ALA A 734 1.97 21.09 -48.20
N ARG A 735 2.31 22.28 -47.70
CA ARG A 735 3.09 23.27 -48.45
C ARG A 735 4.52 22.82 -48.71
N LEU A 736 5.16 22.18 -47.72
CA LEU A 736 6.52 21.63 -47.87
C LEU A 736 6.55 20.50 -48.93
N ILE A 737 5.55 19.60 -48.88
CA ILE A 737 5.40 18.56 -49.91
C ILE A 737 5.22 19.16 -51.31
N LEU A 738 4.33 20.17 -51.44
CA LEU A 738 4.09 20.83 -52.74
C LEU A 738 5.33 21.53 -53.26
N ARG A 739 6.13 22.16 -52.39
CA ARG A 739 7.39 22.79 -52.78
C ARG A 739 8.40 21.78 -53.27
N ALA A 740 8.50 20.63 -52.61
CA ALA A 740 9.33 19.51 -53.05
C ALA A 740 8.85 18.95 -54.38
N ALA A 741 7.56 18.73 -54.56
CA ALA A 741 6.95 18.28 -55.80
C ALA A 741 7.24 19.17 -57.03
N VAL A 742 7.44 20.47 -56.85
CA VAL A 742 7.79 21.39 -57.92
C VAL A 742 9.28 21.76 -57.94
N GLY A 743 10.13 21.06 -57.21
CA GLY A 743 11.58 21.20 -57.21
C GLY A 743 12.10 22.48 -56.53
N LEU A 744 11.33 23.08 -55.64
CA LEU A 744 11.76 24.26 -54.85
C LEU A 744 12.42 23.87 -53.52
N ASP A 745 12.18 22.67 -53.03
CA ASP A 745 12.82 22.09 -51.87
C ASP A 745 13.33 20.68 -52.25
N ASP A 746 14.47 20.31 -51.71
CA ASP A 746 15.10 19.02 -52.03
C ASP A 746 14.82 18.04 -50.90
N LEU A 747 13.99 17.04 -51.19
CA LEU A 747 13.72 15.90 -50.31
C LEU A 747 14.34 14.61 -50.89
N GLU A 748 15.16 14.73 -51.94
CA GLU A 748 15.77 13.57 -52.59
C GLU A 748 16.64 12.76 -51.62
N GLY A 749 16.33 11.48 -51.44
CA GLY A 749 17.01 10.57 -50.52
C GLY A 749 16.56 10.64 -49.06
N LYS A 750 15.64 11.49 -48.71
CA LYS A 750 15.00 11.44 -47.37
C LYS A 750 13.93 10.36 -47.38
N THR A 751 14.13 9.35 -46.55
CA THR A 751 13.23 8.21 -46.43
C THR A 751 12.74 8.05 -44.97
N VAL A 752 11.58 7.48 -44.85
CA VAL A 752 10.99 7.05 -43.56
C VAL A 752 10.84 5.54 -43.59
N THR A 753 11.26 4.89 -42.53
CA THR A 753 11.08 3.46 -42.34
C THR A 753 9.92 3.22 -41.37
N PHE A 754 9.01 2.34 -41.74
CA PHE A 754 7.87 1.94 -40.96
C PHE A 754 7.60 0.45 -41.13
N THR A 755 6.85 -0.16 -40.21
CA THR A 755 6.47 -1.57 -40.26
C THR A 755 4.97 -1.69 -40.57
N GLU A 756 4.64 -2.60 -41.48
CA GLU A 756 3.26 -2.99 -41.79
C GLU A 756 3.07 -4.49 -41.58
N PRO A 757 1.86 -4.92 -41.20
CA PRO A 757 1.56 -6.35 -41.16
C PRO A 757 1.78 -6.96 -42.55
N GLU A 758 2.40 -8.14 -42.58
CA GLU A 758 2.50 -8.90 -43.82
C GLU A 758 1.09 -9.24 -44.32
N THR A 759 0.72 -8.71 -45.47
CA THR A 759 -0.55 -9.12 -46.10
C THR A 759 -0.39 -10.57 -46.53
N PRO A 760 -1.30 -11.50 -46.15
CA PRO A 760 -1.27 -12.84 -46.65
C PRO A 760 -1.28 -12.76 -48.20
N ASP A 761 -0.36 -13.46 -48.85
CA ASP A 761 -0.39 -13.58 -50.30
C ASP A 761 -1.79 -14.00 -50.71
N GLU A 762 -2.44 -13.25 -51.61
CA GLU A 762 -3.68 -13.71 -52.23
C GLU A 762 -3.38 -15.13 -52.75
N PRO A 763 -4.24 -16.15 -52.42
CA PRO A 763 -3.98 -17.48 -52.92
C PRO A 763 -3.85 -17.39 -54.45
N GLU A 764 -2.69 -17.81 -54.96
CA GLU A 764 -2.44 -17.85 -56.39
C GLU A 764 -3.67 -18.45 -57.07
N ASN A 765 -4.31 -17.63 -57.87
CA ASN A 765 -5.48 -18.05 -58.63
C ASN A 765 -5.06 -19.30 -59.41
N PRO A 766 -5.65 -20.51 -59.16
CA PRO A 766 -5.22 -21.70 -59.83
C PRO A 766 -5.27 -21.44 -61.33
N GLU A 767 -4.14 -21.67 -62.05
CA GLU A 767 -3.94 -21.41 -63.46
C GLU A 767 -5.21 -21.81 -64.19
N ASN A 768 -5.82 -20.83 -64.85
CA ASN A 768 -7.01 -21.01 -65.69
C ASN A 768 -6.67 -22.11 -66.72
N PRO A 769 -7.34 -23.32 -66.69
CA PRO A 769 -7.06 -24.34 -67.67
C PRO A 769 -7.32 -23.75 -69.04
N GLU A 770 -6.34 -23.93 -69.97
CA GLU A 770 -6.37 -23.44 -71.33
C GLU A 770 -7.74 -23.62 -71.96
N ASN A 771 -8.35 -22.51 -72.36
CA ASN A 771 -9.64 -22.45 -73.04
C ASN A 771 -9.58 -23.28 -74.32
N PRO A 772 -10.38 -24.42 -74.43
CA PRO A 772 -10.45 -25.13 -75.69
C PRO A 772 -11.17 -24.27 -76.72
N SER A 773 -10.49 -24.09 -77.89
CA SER A 773 -10.88 -23.29 -79.00
C SER A 773 -12.40 -23.37 -79.28
N ASP A 774 -13.03 -22.20 -79.49
CA ASP A 774 -14.38 -21.96 -79.92
C ASP A 774 -14.80 -22.90 -81.10
N PRO A 775 -15.95 -23.63 -80.93
CA PRO A 775 -16.64 -24.13 -82.07
C PRO A 775 -17.58 -23.08 -82.70
N GLU A 776 -17.56 -22.96 -83.95
CA GLU A 776 -18.30 -21.99 -84.78
C GLU A 776 -19.78 -21.91 -84.40
N ASN A 777 -20.29 -20.72 -84.31
CA ASN A 777 -21.65 -20.29 -84.10
C ASN A 777 -22.59 -20.80 -85.17
N PRO A 778 -23.58 -21.70 -84.89
CA PRO A 778 -24.65 -21.93 -85.82
C PRO A 778 -25.82 -21.00 -85.55
N SER A 779 -26.27 -20.43 -86.68
CA SER A 779 -27.31 -19.44 -86.82
C SER A 779 -28.61 -19.76 -86.05
N ASP A 780 -29.23 -18.64 -85.54
CA ASP A 780 -30.55 -18.58 -84.97
C ASP A 780 -31.61 -19.44 -85.57
N PRO A 781 -32.43 -20.17 -84.77
CA PRO A 781 -33.76 -20.52 -85.13
C PRO A 781 -34.79 -19.71 -84.34
N GLU A 782 -35.81 -19.35 -85.07
CA GLU A 782 -36.97 -18.58 -84.79
C GLU A 782 -37.67 -18.98 -83.50
N ASN A 783 -38.10 -17.96 -82.72
CA ASN A 783 -38.92 -18.01 -81.54
C ASN A 783 -40.26 -18.74 -81.83
N PRO A 784 -40.59 -19.81 -81.11
CA PRO A 784 -41.96 -20.29 -81.01
C PRO A 784 -42.62 -19.80 -79.71
N SER A 785 -43.84 -19.28 -79.95
CA SER A 785 -44.88 -18.82 -79.07
C SER A 785 -45.03 -19.61 -77.77
N ASP A 786 -45.31 -18.86 -76.64
CA ASP A 786 -45.78 -19.28 -75.38
C ASP A 786 -46.70 -20.51 -75.40
N PRO A 787 -46.44 -21.50 -74.59
CA PRO A 787 -47.46 -22.37 -74.12
C PRO A 787 -47.94 -22.01 -72.70
N GLU A 788 -49.20 -22.03 -72.48
CA GLU A 788 -50.06 -21.82 -71.31
C GLU A 788 -49.49 -22.44 -70.04
N ASN A 789 -49.57 -21.71 -68.99
CA ASN A 789 -49.27 -22.02 -67.58
C ASN A 789 -50.09 -23.24 -67.14
N PRO A 790 -49.55 -24.42 -66.76
CA PRO A 790 -50.23 -25.41 -66.05
C PRO A 790 -50.08 -25.24 -64.57
N ASN A 791 -51.23 -25.06 -63.95
CA ASN A 791 -51.66 -25.28 -62.54
C ASN A 791 -50.55 -25.46 -61.49
N ASP A 792 -50.59 -24.54 -60.50
CA ASP A 792 -50.01 -24.66 -59.16
C ASP A 792 -50.16 -26.07 -58.61
N PRO A 793 -49.14 -26.74 -58.15
CA PRO A 793 -49.29 -27.85 -57.24
C PRO A 793 -49.75 -27.38 -55.91
N GLU A 794 -50.83 -27.97 -55.40
CA GLU A 794 -51.41 -27.75 -54.07
C GLU A 794 -50.31 -27.82 -53.00
N ASN A 795 -50.31 -26.79 -52.16
CA ASN A 795 -49.52 -26.68 -50.93
C ASN A 795 -49.79 -27.90 -50.05
N PRO A 796 -48.79 -28.71 -49.66
CA PRO A 796 -49.03 -29.76 -48.68
C PRO A 796 -49.35 -29.09 -47.33
N SER A 797 -50.46 -29.52 -46.77
CA SER A 797 -51.05 -29.15 -45.49
C SER A 797 -50.00 -29.12 -44.39
N ASP A 798 -50.01 -28.05 -43.64
CA ASP A 798 -49.27 -27.88 -42.36
C ASP A 798 -49.47 -29.12 -41.48
N PRO A 799 -48.42 -29.65 -40.83
CA PRO A 799 -48.62 -30.61 -39.78
C PRO A 799 -49.31 -29.93 -38.60
N GLU A 800 -50.36 -30.55 -38.11
CA GLU A 800 -51.16 -30.14 -36.95
C GLU A 800 -50.25 -29.80 -35.76
N ASN A 801 -50.36 -28.59 -35.25
CA ASN A 801 -49.80 -28.12 -34.05
C ASN A 801 -50.22 -29.04 -32.88
N PRO A 802 -49.33 -29.70 -32.14
CA PRO A 802 -49.73 -30.45 -30.97
C PRO A 802 -50.37 -29.50 -29.96
N SER A 803 -51.57 -29.86 -29.52
CA SER A 803 -52.42 -29.20 -28.55
C SER A 803 -51.62 -28.80 -27.33
N ASP A 804 -51.77 -27.54 -26.94
CA ASP A 804 -51.30 -26.98 -25.66
C ASP A 804 -51.71 -27.91 -24.51
N PRO A 805 -50.85 -28.25 -23.59
CA PRO A 805 -51.23 -28.88 -22.34
C PRO A 805 -52.12 -27.90 -21.54
N GLU A 806 -53.25 -28.40 -21.09
CA GLU A 806 -54.25 -27.69 -20.29
C GLU A 806 -53.52 -27.01 -19.09
N ASN A 807 -53.71 -25.70 -18.98
CA ASN A 807 -53.31 -24.88 -17.87
C ASN A 807 -53.91 -25.47 -16.58
N PRO A 808 -53.10 -25.91 -15.59
CA PRO A 808 -53.68 -26.31 -14.31
C PRO A 808 -54.35 -25.11 -13.66
N SER A 809 -55.61 -25.33 -13.26
CA SER A 809 -56.48 -24.39 -12.56
C SER A 809 -55.72 -23.68 -11.41
N ASP A 810 -55.85 -22.36 -11.37
CA ASP A 810 -55.39 -21.50 -10.28
C ASP A 810 -55.78 -22.12 -8.93
N PRO A 811 -54.87 -22.26 -7.99
CA PRO A 811 -55.24 -22.54 -6.61
C PRO A 811 -56.00 -21.31 -6.04
N GLU A 812 -57.15 -21.60 -5.42
CA GLU A 812 -58.00 -20.60 -4.76
C GLU A 812 -57.14 -19.73 -3.82
N ASN A 813 -57.27 -18.43 -3.99
CA ASN A 813 -56.69 -17.40 -3.18
C ASN A 813 -57.06 -17.62 -1.71
N PRO A 814 -56.12 -17.90 -0.79
CA PRO A 814 -56.45 -17.99 0.64
C PRO A 814 -56.98 -16.66 1.13
N GLU A 815 -58.09 -16.73 1.86
CA GLU A 815 -58.76 -15.58 2.48
C GLU A 815 -57.74 -14.76 3.29
N ASN A 816 -57.74 -13.45 3.05
CA ASN A 816 -56.98 -12.44 3.72
C ASN A 816 -57.22 -12.53 5.25
N PRO A 817 -56.16 -12.81 6.06
CA PRO A 817 -56.34 -12.80 7.51
C PRO A 817 -56.72 -11.37 7.97
N GLU A 818 -57.74 -11.31 8.83
CA GLU A 818 -58.25 -10.10 9.42
C GLU A 818 -57.07 -9.30 10.07
N ASN A 819 -57.03 -8.02 9.76
CA ASN A 819 -56.11 -7.03 10.27
C ASN A 819 -56.18 -7.04 11.80
N PRO A 820 -55.05 -7.32 12.53
CA PRO A 820 -55.06 -7.21 13.97
C PRO A 820 -55.30 -5.74 14.37
N GLU A 821 -56.20 -5.55 15.33
CA GLU A 821 -56.53 -4.23 15.90
C GLU A 821 -55.24 -3.50 16.34
N ASN A 822 -55.13 -2.26 15.93
CA ASN A 822 -54.08 -1.30 16.29
C ASN A 822 -53.98 -1.20 17.84
N PRO A 823 -52.78 -1.53 18.45
CA PRO A 823 -52.65 -1.33 19.86
C PRO A 823 -52.69 0.18 20.19
N GLU A 824 -53.48 0.53 21.22
CA GLU A 824 -53.62 1.88 21.72
C GLU A 824 -52.25 2.53 21.96
N ASN A 825 -52.08 3.74 21.44
CA ASN A 825 -50.93 4.61 21.57
C ASN A 825 -50.65 4.85 23.07
N PRO A 826 -49.47 4.49 23.61
CA PRO A 826 -49.13 4.81 24.99
C PRO A 826 -49.02 6.33 25.15
N GLU A 827 -49.62 6.84 26.20
CA GLU A 827 -49.61 8.26 26.58
C GLU A 827 -48.17 8.79 26.64
N ASN A 828 -47.96 9.91 25.94
CA ASN A 828 -46.75 10.68 25.89
C ASN A 828 -46.30 11.08 27.31
N PRO A 829 -45.12 10.68 27.83
CA PRO A 829 -44.65 11.20 29.09
C PRO A 829 -44.35 12.69 28.93
N SER A 830 -44.89 13.46 29.87
CA SER A 830 -44.72 14.89 30.01
C SER A 830 -43.26 15.35 29.88
N ASP A 831 -43.05 16.39 29.09
CA ASP A 831 -41.79 17.12 28.92
C ASP A 831 -41.08 17.35 30.26
N PRO A 832 -39.78 17.07 30.38
CA PRO A 832 -38.96 17.55 31.45
C PRO A 832 -38.78 19.06 31.34
N GLU A 833 -39.04 19.78 32.43
CA GLU A 833 -38.86 21.21 32.53
C GLU A 833 -37.49 21.66 32.06
N LYS A 834 -37.54 22.68 31.21
CA LYS A 834 -36.36 23.37 30.66
C LYS A 834 -35.58 24.00 31.82
N PRO A 835 -34.27 23.75 31.98
CA PRO A 835 -33.48 24.42 32.98
C PRO A 835 -33.40 25.92 32.70
N GLU A 836 -33.61 26.72 33.74
CA GLU A 836 -33.52 28.16 33.72
C GLU A 836 -32.12 28.62 33.27
N ASN A 837 -32.10 29.60 32.42
CA ASN A 837 -30.91 30.26 31.83
C ASN A 837 -30.16 30.96 32.99
N PRO A 838 -28.84 30.73 33.21
CA PRO A 838 -28.11 31.52 34.19
C PRO A 838 -27.98 32.96 33.70
N GLU A 839 -28.30 33.89 34.64
CA GLU A 839 -28.23 35.33 34.44
C GLU A 839 -26.83 35.77 33.97
N ASN A 840 -26.82 36.67 32.98
CA ASN A 840 -25.64 37.39 32.50
C ASN A 840 -24.88 38.08 33.68
N PRO A 841 -23.56 38.00 33.71
CA PRO A 841 -22.79 38.83 34.63
C PRO A 841 -22.87 40.29 34.17
N VAL A 842 -23.19 41.15 35.11
CA VAL A 842 -23.23 42.61 35.02
C VAL A 842 -21.83 43.14 34.77
N GLU A 843 -21.62 43.94 33.75
CA GLU A 843 -20.41 44.74 33.54
C GLU A 843 -20.11 45.62 34.77
N PRO A 844 -18.86 45.72 35.23
CA PRO A 844 -18.51 46.73 36.23
C PRO A 844 -18.29 48.08 35.53
N THR A 845 -19.10 49.03 35.88
CA THR A 845 -18.94 50.44 35.59
C THR A 845 -17.63 50.95 36.20
N ALA A 846 -16.84 51.62 35.36
CA ALA A 846 -15.69 52.41 35.82
C ALA A 846 -16.20 53.60 36.64
N ASP A 847 -15.76 53.68 37.86
CA ASP A 847 -15.73 54.93 38.58
C ASP A 847 -14.33 55.21 39.12
N GLN A 848 -13.97 56.46 38.93
CA GLN A 848 -12.73 57.12 39.18
C GLN A 848 -12.38 57.28 40.67
N GLU A 849 -11.10 57.49 40.88
CA GLU A 849 -10.46 58.27 41.99
C GLU A 849 -10.13 57.52 43.28
N GLY A 850 -8.84 57.64 43.59
CA GLY A 850 -8.24 57.59 44.90
C GLY A 850 -6.87 56.92 44.88
#